data_eeed0a3851b6281028c26c2ce0ebc8fb
#
_entry.id   eeed0a3851b6281028c26c2ce0ebc8fb
#
_cell.length_a   1.000
_cell.length_b   1.000
_cell.length_c   1.000
_cell.angle_alpha   90.00
_cell.angle_beta   90.00
_cell.angle_gamma   90.00
#
_symmetry.space_group_name_H-M   'P 1'
#
loop_
_entity.id
_entity.type
_entity.pdbx_description
1 polymer ?
#
loop_
_entity_poly.entity_id
_entity_poly.type
_entity_poly.pdbx_seq_one_letter_code
_entity_poly.pdbx_strand_id
1 'polypeptide(L)'
;MKNTIAERIADNLRRFPPFDLLQKEDLQQISENVKVIYLEKNSNCFKENEVRHEQFYFVKDGAVGLYKKDETTESLVDICDEGDLFGLRPLITKENYQMSARTNEESVLYGIPINIFTPIAEKDKKISNYLIASFASNTRNPIELEKGGKLFTEYKVDRNPDLFELQTASYIKNPICCSPDTPLKEAAIKMRNQRIGSIVVVSNEQIPVGIITNSDIRNKIATGDFSINTAASFIMSSPVITQPSGITIAQAQMIMVRHNIRHICITEDGTAHTKLIGMLTEHDILLSKANNPSVLIKGIRRAKSVKSLREIRLKIGILLKVYIDQNIPLSHVSKIIGELNSLIIDQTISLSVTEMPNEPPVNFAWLALGSQGRREQLIPTDQDNALVFEDVHADKYANTKAYFLELANIITKHLHAIGFEYCKADMMGSNPKWCESLSNWKNQFSNWILKPTEETILLSSIFFDFDLAYGDSKLVDALTESIYKSLEKGDLFCTYMGRDALKNPSPLGFFRQFLVEHDGKNKDTFDIKSRAMMPLIDAARLLTLSQKVKNINNTALRFENLALLEPQNAELYKSCAYSFKALLKFRTKQGIQNNDSGRYIKLSSLSKEDRLKLKRCFKPIKDIQELIKVRFQLASFL
;
A
#
# COMPACT_ATOMS: atom_id res chain seq x y z
N MET A 1 0.20 27.44 -44.51
CA MET A 1 0.84 26.13 -44.25
C MET A 1 0.22 25.54 -43.00
N LYS A 2 -0.33 24.32 -43.07
CA LYS A 2 -0.81 23.65 -41.86
C LYS A 2 0.40 23.39 -40.92
N ASN A 3 0.26 23.78 -39.66
CA ASN A 3 1.32 23.54 -38.68
C ASN A 3 1.25 22.07 -38.22
N THR A 4 1.92 21.19 -38.96
CA THR A 4 1.94 19.74 -38.73
C THR A 4 2.49 19.35 -37.32
N ILE A 5 3.27 20.23 -36.71
CA ILE A 5 3.79 20.01 -35.33
C ILE A 5 2.65 20.24 -34.33
N ALA A 6 1.90 21.33 -34.43
CA ALA A 6 0.77 21.61 -33.56
C ALA A 6 -0.33 20.54 -33.68
N GLU A 7 -0.60 20.02 -34.89
CA GLU A 7 -1.54 18.89 -35.08
C GLU A 7 -1.08 17.63 -34.31
N ARG A 8 0.20 17.27 -34.36
CA ARG A 8 0.75 16.13 -33.62
C ARG A 8 0.71 16.33 -32.09
N ILE A 9 0.95 17.57 -31.63
CA ILE A 9 0.82 17.92 -30.21
C ILE A 9 -0.64 17.79 -29.78
N ALA A 10 -1.60 18.31 -30.56
CA ALA A 10 -3.02 18.19 -30.31
C ALA A 10 -3.48 16.72 -30.24
N ASP A 11 -3.03 15.88 -31.16
CA ASP A 11 -3.34 14.45 -31.20
C ASP A 11 -2.77 13.69 -29.98
N ASN A 12 -1.64 14.12 -29.48
CA ASN A 12 -1.06 13.55 -28.26
C ASN A 12 -1.83 14.03 -27.02
N LEU A 13 -2.02 15.33 -26.85
CA LEU A 13 -2.72 15.91 -25.69
C LEU A 13 -4.15 15.39 -25.57
N ARG A 14 -4.89 15.23 -26.69
CA ARG A 14 -6.28 14.73 -26.71
C ARG A 14 -6.45 13.37 -26.05
N ARG A 15 -5.41 12.59 -25.87
CA ARG A 15 -5.46 11.25 -25.25
C ARG A 15 -5.54 11.32 -23.72
N PHE A 16 -5.30 12.50 -23.15
CA PHE A 16 -5.12 12.65 -21.72
C PHE A 16 -5.96 13.79 -21.15
N PRO A 17 -6.56 13.60 -19.94
CA PRO A 17 -7.27 14.69 -19.27
C PRO A 17 -6.31 15.80 -18.80
N PRO A 18 -6.81 17.05 -18.73
CA PRO A 18 -8.15 17.52 -19.10
C PRO A 18 -8.33 17.84 -20.59
N PHE A 19 -7.31 17.56 -21.43
CA PHE A 19 -7.29 17.95 -22.84
C PHE A 19 -8.28 17.15 -23.70
N ASP A 20 -8.64 15.93 -23.28
CA ASP A 20 -9.68 15.10 -23.91
C ASP A 20 -11.09 15.67 -23.77
N LEU A 21 -11.28 16.59 -22.80
CA LEU A 21 -12.55 17.30 -22.57
C LEU A 21 -12.68 18.56 -23.42
N LEU A 22 -11.59 19.02 -24.05
CA LEU A 22 -11.55 20.28 -24.79
C LEU A 22 -12.20 20.15 -26.18
N GLN A 23 -12.82 21.25 -26.64
CA GLN A 23 -13.23 21.40 -28.02
C GLN A 23 -11.98 21.47 -28.92
N LYS A 24 -12.16 21.10 -30.19
CA LYS A 24 -11.05 21.00 -31.15
C LYS A 24 -10.31 22.32 -31.34
N GLU A 25 -11.06 23.44 -31.37
CA GLU A 25 -10.54 24.79 -31.54
C GLU A 25 -9.65 25.22 -30.35
N ASP A 26 -10.13 24.97 -29.10
CA ASP A 26 -9.40 25.30 -27.88
C ASP A 26 -8.13 24.46 -27.75
N LEU A 27 -8.21 23.16 -28.08
CA LEU A 27 -7.06 22.27 -28.08
C LEU A 27 -6.03 22.69 -29.15
N GLN A 28 -6.49 23.12 -30.32
CA GLN A 28 -5.62 23.64 -31.37
C GLN A 28 -4.89 24.91 -30.91
N GLN A 29 -5.61 25.85 -30.28
CA GLN A 29 -5.03 27.07 -29.73
C GLN A 29 -3.96 26.79 -28.69
N ILE A 30 -4.18 25.84 -27.78
CA ILE A 30 -3.17 25.39 -26.81
C ILE A 30 -1.98 24.81 -27.55
N SER A 31 -2.18 23.88 -28.46
CA SER A 31 -1.12 23.14 -29.15
C SER A 31 -0.20 24.01 -30.01
N GLU A 32 -0.72 25.10 -30.55
CA GLU A 32 0.05 26.09 -31.33
C GLU A 32 1.00 26.90 -30.44
N ASN A 33 0.74 26.98 -29.13
CA ASN A 33 1.52 27.73 -28.15
C ASN A 33 2.37 26.84 -27.21
N VAL A 34 2.38 25.53 -27.40
CA VAL A 34 3.19 24.59 -26.62
C VAL A 34 4.67 24.76 -26.95
N LYS A 35 5.51 24.79 -25.91
CA LYS A 35 6.97 24.64 -26.04
C LYS A 35 7.36 23.20 -25.80
N VAL A 36 8.02 22.56 -26.76
CA VAL A 36 8.61 21.23 -26.57
C VAL A 36 9.97 21.39 -25.89
N ILE A 37 10.15 20.74 -24.75
CA ILE A 37 11.32 20.85 -23.90
C ILE A 37 11.92 19.45 -23.73
N TYR A 38 13.16 19.26 -24.09
CA TYR A 38 13.93 18.06 -23.81
C TYR A 38 14.84 18.30 -22.61
N LEU A 39 14.85 17.37 -21.67
CA LEU A 39 15.70 17.40 -20.47
C LEU A 39 16.38 16.04 -20.28
N GLU A 40 17.67 16.09 -20.04
CA GLU A 40 18.45 14.92 -19.65
C GLU A 40 18.07 14.45 -18.25
N LYS A 41 18.42 13.20 -17.91
CA LYS A 41 18.24 12.64 -16.58
C LYS A 41 18.88 13.54 -15.50
N ASN A 42 18.21 13.67 -14.36
CA ASN A 42 18.59 14.51 -13.20
C ASN A 42 18.60 16.01 -13.47
N SER A 43 17.99 16.50 -14.55
CA SER A 43 17.82 17.93 -14.83
C SER A 43 16.64 18.51 -14.05
N ASN A 44 16.83 19.70 -13.44
CA ASN A 44 15.74 20.38 -12.75
C ASN A 44 14.85 21.12 -13.75
N CYS A 45 13.53 20.90 -13.66
CA CYS A 45 12.53 21.73 -14.35
C CYS A 45 12.33 23.06 -13.60
N PHE A 46 12.28 22.98 -12.29
CA PHE A 46 12.26 24.10 -11.33
C PHE A 46 12.66 23.60 -9.93
N LYS A 47 13.00 24.52 -9.05
CA LYS A 47 13.41 24.22 -7.67
C LYS A 47 12.38 24.73 -6.67
N GLU A 48 12.36 24.14 -5.48
CA GLU A 48 11.58 24.64 -4.35
C GLU A 48 11.95 26.09 -4.02
N ASN A 49 10.94 26.91 -3.75
CA ASN A 49 11.01 28.36 -3.51
C ASN A 49 11.41 29.22 -4.73
N GLU A 50 11.65 28.63 -5.90
CA GLU A 50 11.86 29.35 -7.15
C GLU A 50 10.58 30.09 -7.55
N VAL A 51 10.73 31.24 -8.19
CA VAL A 51 9.60 32.00 -8.74
C VAL A 51 8.91 31.18 -9.81
N ARG A 52 7.58 31.15 -9.76
CA ARG A 52 6.79 30.38 -10.73
C ARG A 52 7.09 30.82 -12.17
N HIS A 53 7.16 29.84 -13.07
CA HIS A 53 7.23 30.06 -14.51
C HIS A 53 5.86 30.52 -15.04
N GLU A 54 5.80 31.07 -16.23
CA GLU A 54 4.54 31.44 -16.89
C GLU A 54 3.85 30.25 -17.59
N GLN A 55 4.38 29.05 -17.43
CA GLN A 55 3.90 27.81 -18.03
C GLN A 55 3.90 26.67 -17.00
N PHE A 56 2.97 25.73 -17.18
CA PHE A 56 2.98 24.44 -16.52
C PHE A 56 3.41 23.35 -17.50
N TYR A 57 3.61 22.14 -17.02
CA TYR A 57 4.25 21.08 -17.78
C TYR A 57 3.36 19.87 -17.90
N PHE A 58 3.38 19.26 -19.08
CA PHE A 58 2.81 17.96 -19.39
C PHE A 58 3.95 17.04 -19.79
N VAL A 59 3.99 15.83 -19.25
CA VAL A 59 4.99 14.82 -19.59
C VAL A 59 4.57 14.11 -20.87
N LYS A 60 5.31 14.37 -21.97
CA LYS A 60 5.09 13.70 -23.26
C LYS A 60 5.76 12.33 -23.27
N ASP A 61 6.94 12.21 -22.67
CA ASP A 61 7.75 11.01 -22.60
C ASP A 61 8.73 11.13 -21.43
N GLY A 62 9.08 10.00 -20.78
CA GLY A 62 9.97 9.98 -19.62
C GLY A 62 9.26 10.14 -18.28
N ALA A 63 10.00 10.61 -17.25
CA ALA A 63 9.49 10.77 -15.89
C ALA A 63 10.12 11.93 -15.13
N VAL A 64 9.29 12.68 -14.43
CA VAL A 64 9.70 13.80 -13.56
C VAL A 64 9.31 13.51 -12.12
N GLY A 65 10.27 13.45 -11.22
CA GLY A 65 10.04 13.35 -9.78
C GLY A 65 9.77 14.73 -9.18
N LEU A 66 8.77 14.81 -8.30
CA LEU A 66 8.50 15.97 -7.46
C LEU A 66 9.10 15.73 -6.09
N TYR A 67 10.00 16.61 -5.66
CA TYR A 67 10.78 16.44 -4.44
C TYR A 67 10.50 17.58 -3.46
N LYS A 68 10.36 17.23 -2.19
CA LYS A 68 10.30 18.18 -1.08
C LYS A 68 11.56 18.03 -0.25
N LYS A 69 12.22 19.14 0.06
CA LYS A 69 13.40 19.16 0.91
C LYS A 69 13.00 19.49 2.34
N ASP A 70 13.41 18.64 3.27
CA ASP A 70 13.43 18.91 4.70
C ASP A 70 14.83 19.33 5.12
N GLU A 71 15.05 19.76 6.36
CA GLU A 71 16.34 20.30 6.83
C GLU A 71 17.54 19.41 6.49
N THR A 72 17.37 18.08 6.45
CA THR A 72 18.47 17.12 6.22
C THR A 72 18.23 16.14 5.08
N THR A 73 16.99 15.99 4.57
CA THR A 73 16.65 14.96 3.57
C THR A 73 15.76 15.52 2.47
N GLU A 74 15.96 15.01 1.25
CA GLU A 74 15.08 15.27 0.11
C GLU A 74 14.15 14.07 -0.08
N SER A 75 12.83 14.28 0.02
CA SER A 75 11.81 13.23 -0.12
C SER A 75 11.11 13.33 -1.47
N LEU A 76 11.03 12.22 -2.18
CA LEU A 76 10.24 12.10 -3.40
C LEU A 76 8.75 12.06 -3.03
N VAL A 77 8.03 13.11 -3.39
CA VAL A 77 6.59 13.26 -3.08
C VAL A 77 5.73 12.61 -4.14
N ASP A 78 6.15 12.68 -5.42
CA ASP A 78 5.39 12.16 -6.54
C ASP A 78 6.26 11.93 -7.77
N ILE A 79 5.78 11.09 -8.72
CA ILE A 79 6.40 10.86 -10.03
C ILE A 79 5.38 11.18 -11.10
N CYS A 80 5.72 12.11 -11.99
CA CYS A 80 4.95 12.48 -13.17
C CYS A 80 5.40 11.65 -14.36
N ASP A 81 4.49 10.84 -14.90
CA ASP A 81 4.70 9.97 -16.05
C ASP A 81 4.04 10.54 -17.32
N GLU A 82 4.15 9.84 -18.46
CA GLU A 82 3.47 10.23 -19.70
C GLU A 82 1.97 10.49 -19.46
N GLY A 83 1.52 11.68 -19.85
CA GLY A 83 0.16 12.14 -19.64
C GLY A 83 -0.08 12.96 -18.37
N ASP A 84 0.87 12.99 -17.45
CA ASP A 84 0.73 13.72 -16.19
C ASP A 84 1.06 15.22 -16.35
N LEU A 85 0.37 16.03 -15.53
CA LEU A 85 0.60 17.49 -15.42
C LEU A 85 1.33 17.83 -14.11
N PHE A 86 2.24 18.78 -14.16
CA PHE A 86 2.87 19.32 -12.95
C PHE A 86 3.21 20.81 -13.08
N GLY A 87 3.44 21.48 -11.96
CA GLY A 87 3.75 22.91 -11.94
C GLY A 87 2.55 23.85 -12.15
N LEU A 88 1.32 23.33 -12.26
CA LEU A 88 0.11 24.13 -12.48
C LEU A 88 -0.39 24.82 -11.20
N ARG A 89 -0.30 24.16 -10.03
CA ARG A 89 -0.82 24.72 -8.76
C ARG A 89 -0.22 26.07 -8.40
N PRO A 90 1.11 26.29 -8.41
CA PRO A 90 1.70 27.60 -8.09
C PRO A 90 1.25 28.72 -9.02
N LEU A 91 0.90 28.40 -10.26
CA LEU A 91 0.38 29.36 -11.23
C LEU A 91 -1.01 29.86 -10.88
N ILE A 92 -1.88 28.95 -10.39
CA ILE A 92 -3.25 29.28 -9.96
C ILE A 92 -3.24 30.02 -8.63
N THR A 93 -2.42 29.57 -7.65
CA THR A 93 -2.32 30.20 -6.32
C THR A 93 -1.47 31.47 -6.31
N LYS A 94 -0.77 31.77 -7.39
CA LYS A 94 0.17 32.90 -7.53
C LYS A 94 1.34 32.85 -6.52
N GLU A 95 1.73 31.65 -6.11
CA GLU A 95 2.84 31.40 -5.17
C GLU A 95 4.09 30.88 -5.88
N ASN A 96 5.23 30.84 -5.17
CA ASN A 96 6.44 30.17 -5.62
C ASN A 96 6.26 28.64 -5.58
N TYR A 97 7.13 27.91 -6.28
CA TYR A 97 7.12 26.45 -6.26
C TYR A 97 7.35 25.92 -4.84
N GLN A 98 6.47 25.04 -4.41
CA GLN A 98 6.52 24.42 -3.08
C GLN A 98 7.35 23.12 -3.05
N MET A 99 7.78 22.66 -4.20
CA MET A 99 8.56 21.43 -4.42
C MET A 99 9.53 21.67 -5.57
N SER A 100 10.62 20.90 -5.61
CA SER A 100 11.48 20.80 -6.79
C SER A 100 10.93 19.75 -7.75
N ALA A 101 11.03 20.01 -9.07
CA ALA A 101 10.74 19.04 -10.12
C ALA A 101 12.03 18.68 -10.85
N ARG A 102 12.39 17.39 -10.87
CA ARG A 102 13.63 16.89 -11.48
C ARG A 102 13.35 15.63 -12.28
N THR A 103 13.92 15.54 -13.48
CA THR A 103 13.79 14.38 -14.35
C THR A 103 14.46 13.14 -13.73
N ASN A 104 13.75 12.02 -13.69
CA ASN A 104 14.28 10.74 -13.22
C ASN A 104 14.95 9.93 -14.34
N GLU A 105 14.63 10.28 -15.58
CA GLU A 105 15.21 9.77 -16.83
C GLU A 105 15.16 10.86 -17.89
N GLU A 106 15.75 10.64 -19.08
CA GLU A 106 15.56 11.52 -20.22
C GLU A 106 14.08 11.76 -20.47
N SER A 107 13.67 13.02 -20.62
CA SER A 107 12.25 13.36 -20.67
C SER A 107 11.95 14.43 -21.70
N VAL A 108 10.82 14.27 -22.37
CA VAL A 108 10.25 15.26 -23.28
C VAL A 108 9.00 15.86 -22.62
N LEU A 109 9.00 17.17 -22.43
CA LEU A 109 7.93 17.90 -21.79
C LEU A 109 7.26 18.86 -22.75
N TYR A 110 5.95 19.07 -22.56
CA TYR A 110 5.22 20.17 -23.17
C TYR A 110 5.02 21.28 -22.14
N GLY A 111 5.68 22.41 -22.34
CA GLY A 111 5.43 23.63 -21.57
C GLY A 111 4.20 24.35 -22.12
N ILE A 112 3.13 24.42 -21.32
CA ILE A 112 1.84 24.99 -21.71
C ILE A 112 1.66 26.34 -21.03
N PRO A 113 1.54 27.46 -21.79
CA PRO A 113 1.40 28.79 -21.21
C PRO A 113 0.10 28.94 -20.42
N ILE A 114 0.19 29.45 -19.19
CA ILE A 114 -0.97 29.60 -18.31
C ILE A 114 -1.98 30.63 -18.83
N ASN A 115 -1.51 31.70 -19.44
CA ASN A 115 -2.34 32.76 -20.02
C ASN A 115 -3.23 32.26 -21.17
N ILE A 116 -2.83 31.21 -21.87
CA ILE A 116 -3.64 30.55 -22.92
C ILE A 116 -4.62 29.55 -22.30
N PHE A 117 -4.15 28.79 -21.31
CA PHE A 117 -4.92 27.70 -20.69
C PHE A 117 -6.03 28.20 -19.76
N THR A 118 -5.75 29.21 -18.93
CA THR A 118 -6.72 29.69 -17.90
C THR A 118 -8.05 30.15 -18.48
N PRO A 119 -8.10 31.00 -19.53
CA PRO A 119 -9.38 31.43 -20.11
C PRO A 119 -10.22 30.28 -20.69
N ILE A 120 -9.55 29.23 -21.20
CA ILE A 120 -10.20 28.03 -21.73
C ILE A 120 -10.77 27.20 -20.57
N ALA A 121 -9.97 27.00 -19.51
CA ALA A 121 -10.39 26.23 -18.33
C ALA A 121 -11.54 26.89 -17.55
N GLU A 122 -11.60 28.21 -17.53
CA GLU A 122 -12.68 28.98 -16.87
C GLU A 122 -14.02 28.91 -17.62
N LYS A 123 -13.98 28.77 -18.96
CA LYS A 123 -15.18 28.65 -19.78
C LYS A 123 -15.89 27.31 -19.63
N ASP A 124 -15.14 26.24 -19.37
CA ASP A 124 -15.69 24.89 -19.27
C ASP A 124 -15.70 24.38 -17.83
N LYS A 125 -16.91 24.27 -17.25
CA LYS A 125 -17.11 23.74 -15.90
C LYS A 125 -16.56 22.32 -15.70
N LYS A 126 -16.48 21.50 -16.76
CA LYS A 126 -15.94 20.15 -16.66
C LYS A 126 -14.43 20.17 -16.40
N ILE A 127 -13.73 21.08 -17.10
CA ILE A 127 -12.28 21.27 -16.91
C ILE A 127 -11.99 21.85 -15.52
N SER A 128 -12.73 22.89 -15.12
CA SER A 128 -12.61 23.47 -13.79
C SER A 128 -12.86 22.43 -12.69
N ASN A 129 -13.91 21.61 -12.82
CA ASN A 129 -14.23 20.53 -11.89
C ASN A 129 -13.14 19.45 -11.87
N TYR A 130 -12.61 19.07 -13.04
CA TYR A 130 -11.49 18.15 -13.15
C TYR A 130 -10.26 18.66 -12.39
N LEU A 131 -9.88 19.92 -12.60
CA LEU A 131 -8.74 20.54 -11.92
C LEU A 131 -8.95 20.58 -10.40
N ILE A 132 -10.15 20.99 -9.95
CA ILE A 132 -10.49 21.01 -8.53
C ILE A 132 -10.44 19.59 -7.95
N ALA A 133 -11.03 18.61 -8.62
CA ALA A 133 -11.01 17.21 -8.19
C ALA A 133 -9.58 16.65 -8.18
N SER A 134 -8.77 16.92 -9.22
CA SER A 134 -7.38 16.50 -9.29
C SER A 134 -6.53 17.13 -8.18
N PHE A 135 -6.77 18.39 -7.82
CA PHE A 135 -6.07 19.06 -6.72
C PHE A 135 -6.54 18.60 -5.35
N ALA A 136 -7.84 18.30 -5.20
CA ALA A 136 -8.43 17.87 -3.93
C ALA A 136 -8.15 16.38 -3.63
N SER A 137 -8.32 15.51 -4.62
CA SER A 137 -8.19 14.06 -4.45
C SER A 137 -6.76 13.55 -4.58
N ASN A 138 -5.85 14.38 -5.10
CA ASN A 138 -4.50 13.95 -5.46
C ASN A 138 -4.45 12.80 -6.48
N THR A 139 -5.57 12.46 -7.09
CA THR A 139 -5.66 11.59 -8.27
C THR A 139 -5.49 12.48 -9.50
N ARG A 140 -4.48 12.19 -10.31
CA ARG A 140 -4.17 12.98 -11.50
C ARG A 140 -5.17 12.79 -12.61
N ASN A 141 -5.94 11.73 -12.52
CA ASN A 141 -6.98 11.39 -13.49
C ASN A 141 -8.17 10.73 -12.80
N PRO A 142 -9.14 11.52 -12.31
CA PRO A 142 -10.38 10.96 -11.75
C PRO A 142 -11.19 10.13 -12.78
N ILE A 143 -10.90 10.25 -14.09
CA ILE A 143 -11.59 9.53 -15.18
C ILE A 143 -10.87 8.20 -15.52
N GLU A 144 -9.61 8.02 -15.18
CA GLU A 144 -8.92 6.72 -15.32
C GLU A 144 -9.53 5.62 -14.45
N LEU A 145 -10.27 5.98 -13.42
CA LEU A 145 -11.12 5.06 -12.66
C LEU A 145 -12.20 4.38 -13.53
N GLU A 146 -12.57 4.97 -14.68
CA GLU A 146 -13.57 4.41 -15.60
C GLU A 146 -12.97 3.69 -16.82
N LYS A 147 -11.71 3.89 -17.18
CA LYS A 147 -11.08 3.37 -18.41
C LYS A 147 -9.87 2.44 -18.22
N GLY A 148 -9.84 1.69 -17.16
CA GLY A 148 -9.16 0.38 -17.21
C GLY A 148 -7.66 0.33 -17.26
N GLY A 149 -6.95 0.90 -16.31
CA GLY A 149 -5.67 0.32 -15.91
C GLY A 149 -5.92 -0.93 -15.06
N LYS A 150 -5.36 -2.08 -15.42
CA LYS A 150 -5.61 -3.38 -14.75
C LYS A 150 -5.41 -3.39 -13.22
N LEU A 151 -4.72 -2.41 -12.65
CA LEU A 151 -4.49 -2.27 -11.20
C LEU A 151 -5.70 -1.73 -10.42
N PHE A 152 -6.65 -1.08 -11.08
CA PHE A 152 -7.84 -0.51 -10.44
C PHE A 152 -9.15 -1.02 -11.05
N THR A 153 -9.16 -1.73 -12.17
CA THR A 153 -10.38 -2.18 -12.87
C THR A 153 -10.91 -3.52 -12.41
N GLU A 154 -10.15 -4.34 -11.73
CA GLU A 154 -10.72 -5.47 -10.95
C GLU A 154 -11.42 -5.00 -9.67
N TYR A 155 -11.32 -3.70 -9.35
CA TYR A 155 -12.08 -3.05 -8.30
C TYR A 155 -13.41 -2.46 -8.81
N LYS A 156 -14.22 -3.25 -9.49
CA LYS A 156 -15.67 -3.14 -9.37
C LYS A 156 -16.06 -3.59 -7.96
N VAL A 157 -15.69 -2.80 -6.99
CA VAL A 157 -16.23 -2.91 -5.65
C VAL A 157 -17.13 -1.72 -5.45
N ASP A 158 -18.36 -2.04 -5.08
CA ASP A 158 -19.26 -1.13 -4.42
C ASP A 158 -18.51 -0.01 -3.69
N ARG A 159 -18.72 1.23 -4.17
CA ARG A 159 -18.56 2.51 -3.45
C ARG A 159 -17.66 2.46 -2.20
N ASN A 160 -16.38 2.13 -2.37
CA ASN A 160 -15.42 2.40 -1.32
C ASN A 160 -14.79 3.76 -1.58
N PRO A 161 -14.88 4.69 -0.62
CA PRO A 161 -14.21 5.97 -0.71
C PRO A 161 -12.70 5.74 -0.89
N ASP A 162 -12.08 6.60 -1.69
CA ASP A 162 -10.66 6.61 -1.94
C ASP A 162 -9.90 6.46 -0.61
N LEU A 163 -8.85 5.67 -0.57
CA LEU A 163 -8.08 5.42 0.67
C LEU A 163 -7.61 6.72 1.33
N PHE A 164 -7.42 7.79 0.54
CA PHE A 164 -7.16 9.14 1.03
C PHE A 164 -8.34 9.79 1.72
N GLU A 165 -9.58 9.46 1.34
CA GLU A 165 -10.77 9.91 2.06
C GLU A 165 -10.87 9.29 3.46
N LEU A 166 -10.26 8.13 3.67
CA LEU A 166 -10.28 7.42 4.95
C LEU A 166 -9.01 7.63 5.79
N GLN A 167 -7.91 8.09 5.18
CA GLN A 167 -6.66 8.27 5.90
C GLN A 167 -6.73 9.53 6.77
N THR A 168 -6.73 9.36 8.10
CA THR A 168 -6.65 10.47 9.04
C THR A 168 -5.30 11.18 8.95
N ALA A 169 -5.33 12.51 9.00
CA ALA A 169 -4.11 13.30 8.97
C ALA A 169 -3.32 13.15 10.28
N SER A 170 -2.03 12.87 10.17
CA SER A 170 -1.10 12.97 11.31
C SER A 170 -0.82 14.44 11.59
N TYR A 171 -0.86 14.83 12.85
CA TYR A 171 -0.62 16.20 13.29
C TYR A 171 0.39 16.25 14.44
N ILE A 172 1.05 17.38 14.61
CA ILE A 172 1.98 17.64 15.71
C ILE A 172 1.16 17.78 16.99
N LYS A 173 1.38 16.89 17.96
CA LYS A 173 0.75 16.97 19.30
C LYS A 173 1.48 18.00 20.16
N ASN A 174 0.74 18.72 21.01
CA ASN A 174 1.26 19.74 21.92
C ASN A 174 2.13 20.77 21.18
N PRO A 175 1.59 21.52 20.19
CA PRO A 175 2.34 22.50 19.43
C PRO A 175 2.88 23.59 20.34
N ILE A 176 3.98 24.23 19.95
CA ILE A 176 4.57 25.35 20.68
C ILE A 176 3.63 26.55 20.60
N CYS A 177 3.34 27.13 21.75
CA CYS A 177 2.40 28.22 21.89
C CYS A 177 3.01 29.44 22.58
N CYS A 178 2.33 30.58 22.41
CA CYS A 178 2.58 31.80 23.18
C CYS A 178 1.24 32.45 23.58
N SER A 179 1.25 33.39 24.54
CA SER A 179 0.08 34.18 24.88
C SER A 179 -0.11 35.38 23.94
N PRO A 180 -1.30 35.97 23.85
CA PRO A 180 -1.54 37.17 23.04
C PRO A 180 -0.63 38.36 23.40
N ASP A 181 -0.22 38.47 24.67
CA ASP A 181 0.63 39.56 25.18
C ASP A 181 2.15 39.29 25.02
N THR A 182 2.54 38.08 24.54
CA THR A 182 3.93 37.74 24.36
C THR A 182 4.59 38.68 23.35
N PRO A 183 5.74 39.32 23.68
CA PRO A 183 6.49 40.14 22.72
C PRO A 183 6.94 39.28 21.51
N LEU A 184 6.85 39.84 20.31
CA LEU A 184 7.22 39.12 19.08
C LEU A 184 8.67 38.64 19.07
N LYS A 185 9.58 39.38 19.75
CA LYS A 185 10.97 38.95 19.95
C LYS A 185 11.03 37.58 20.64
N GLU A 186 10.26 37.38 21.69
CA GLU A 186 10.19 36.10 22.42
C GLU A 186 9.55 34.98 21.60
N ALA A 187 8.45 35.29 20.90
CA ALA A 187 7.82 34.35 20.00
C ALA A 187 8.80 33.90 18.89
N ALA A 188 9.52 34.82 18.25
CA ALA A 188 10.51 34.52 17.24
C ALA A 188 11.70 33.71 17.79
N ILE A 189 12.16 34.02 19.02
CA ILE A 189 13.21 33.24 19.71
C ILE A 189 12.73 31.79 19.96
N LYS A 190 11.47 31.60 20.43
CA LYS A 190 10.88 30.28 20.60
C LYS A 190 10.82 29.52 19.26
N MET A 191 10.36 30.17 18.19
CA MET A 191 10.31 29.56 16.85
C MET A 191 11.70 29.14 16.37
N ARG A 192 12.71 30.00 16.50
CA ARG A 192 14.10 29.69 16.14
C ARG A 192 14.69 28.52 16.94
N ASN A 193 14.53 28.55 18.27
CA ASN A 193 15.12 27.54 19.15
C ASN A 193 14.49 26.16 18.94
N GLN A 194 13.20 26.12 18.60
CA GLN A 194 12.44 24.89 18.32
C GLN A 194 12.44 24.52 16.82
N ARG A 195 13.09 25.34 15.97
CA ARG A 195 13.16 25.15 14.51
C ARG A 195 11.78 24.99 13.86
N ILE A 196 10.81 25.81 14.27
CA ILE A 196 9.43 25.78 13.75
C ILE A 196 9.12 27.02 12.92
N GLY A 197 8.31 26.82 11.86
CA GLY A 197 7.91 27.91 10.94
C GLY A 197 6.67 28.70 11.40
N SER A 198 6.02 28.27 12.48
CA SER A 198 4.81 28.91 13.02
C SER A 198 4.65 28.67 14.52
N ILE A 199 3.96 29.58 15.21
CA ILE A 199 3.62 29.47 16.62
C ILE A 199 2.14 29.80 16.80
N VAL A 200 1.42 29.00 17.60
CA VAL A 200 0.01 29.24 17.88
C VAL A 200 -0.13 30.18 19.07
N VAL A 201 -0.96 31.20 18.94
CA VAL A 201 -1.32 32.10 20.04
C VAL A 201 -2.54 31.54 20.73
N VAL A 202 -2.43 31.28 22.04
CA VAL A 202 -3.50 30.66 22.86
C VAL A 202 -3.88 31.53 24.05
N SER A 203 -5.14 31.47 24.44
CA SER A 203 -5.62 32.08 25.71
C SER A 203 -5.05 31.35 26.93
N ASN A 204 -5.30 31.89 28.13
CA ASN A 204 -4.93 31.23 29.37
C ASN A 204 -5.58 29.85 29.56
N GLU A 205 -6.70 29.60 28.89
CA GLU A 205 -7.42 28.34 28.89
C GLU A 205 -6.93 27.36 27.79
N GLN A 206 -5.84 27.70 27.12
CA GLN A 206 -5.27 26.92 25.99
C GLN A 206 -6.18 26.88 24.76
N ILE A 207 -7.05 27.87 24.57
CA ILE A 207 -7.91 28.02 23.40
C ILE A 207 -7.13 28.76 22.30
N PRO A 208 -7.07 28.28 21.05
CA PRO A 208 -6.32 28.92 19.98
C PRO A 208 -7.05 30.20 19.51
N VAL A 209 -6.38 31.34 19.62
CA VAL A 209 -6.92 32.67 19.25
C VAL A 209 -6.26 33.24 18.01
N GLY A 210 -5.07 32.77 17.65
CA GLY A 210 -4.33 33.24 16.48
C GLY A 210 -3.15 32.36 16.14
N ILE A 211 -2.53 32.62 15.01
CA ILE A 211 -1.28 31.99 14.57
C ILE A 211 -0.33 33.02 14.00
N ILE A 212 0.96 32.89 14.28
CA ILE A 212 2.04 33.70 13.70
C ILE A 212 2.96 32.76 12.92
N THR A 213 3.30 33.14 11.69
CA THR A 213 4.17 32.39 10.80
C THR A 213 5.44 33.17 10.48
N ASN A 214 6.46 32.50 9.90
CA ASN A 214 7.65 33.16 9.36
C ASN A 214 7.28 34.22 8.32
N SER A 215 6.17 34.03 7.58
CA SER A 215 5.69 35.02 6.62
C SER A 215 5.18 36.29 7.30
N ASP A 216 4.49 36.15 8.45
CA ASP A 216 4.03 37.33 9.22
C ASP A 216 5.21 38.12 9.77
N ILE A 217 6.20 37.43 10.32
CA ILE A 217 7.42 38.07 10.83
C ILE A 217 8.15 38.80 9.68
N ARG A 218 8.33 38.16 8.54
CA ARG A 218 8.97 38.76 7.38
C ARG A 218 8.19 39.95 6.84
N ASN A 219 6.89 39.82 6.65
CA ASN A 219 6.07 40.81 5.96
C ASN A 219 5.63 41.98 6.85
N LYS A 220 5.63 41.81 8.18
CA LYS A 220 5.13 42.83 9.12
C LYS A 220 6.23 43.42 10.01
N ILE A 221 7.26 42.61 10.36
CA ILE A 221 8.35 43.06 11.25
C ILE A 221 9.58 43.48 10.46
N ALA A 222 10.04 42.64 9.52
CA ALA A 222 11.23 42.97 8.73
C ALA A 222 10.99 44.15 7.76
N THR A 223 9.73 44.43 7.39
CA THR A 223 9.34 45.64 6.62
C THR A 223 9.26 46.91 7.45
N GLY A 224 9.26 46.78 8.78
CA GLY A 224 9.19 47.91 9.70
C GLY A 224 7.78 48.38 10.07
N ASP A 225 6.73 47.65 9.65
CA ASP A 225 5.34 48.02 9.96
C ASP A 225 5.02 47.89 11.46
N PHE A 226 5.66 46.92 12.14
CA PHE A 226 5.55 46.72 13.58
C PHE A 226 6.91 46.52 14.23
N SER A 227 7.02 47.00 15.49
CA SER A 227 8.25 46.77 16.29
C SER A 227 8.32 45.29 16.73
N ILE A 228 9.54 44.76 16.84
CA ILE A 228 9.81 43.44 17.38
C ILE A 228 9.34 43.26 18.85
N ASN A 229 9.14 44.37 19.57
CA ASN A 229 8.63 44.37 20.95
C ASN A 229 7.10 44.44 21.02
N THR A 230 6.41 44.55 19.90
CA THR A 230 4.94 44.53 19.84
C THR A 230 4.41 43.17 20.32
N ALA A 231 3.25 43.15 20.96
CA ALA A 231 2.59 41.90 21.42
C ALA A 231 2.11 41.04 20.23
N ALA A 232 2.11 39.73 20.41
CA ALA A 232 1.72 38.73 19.41
C ALA A 232 0.33 38.99 18.81
N SER A 233 -0.61 39.46 19.62
CA SER A 233 -1.99 39.77 19.23
C SER A 233 -2.09 40.79 18.07
N PHE A 234 -1.13 41.67 17.90
CA PHE A 234 -1.17 42.71 16.85
C PHE A 234 -0.86 42.18 15.45
N ILE A 235 -0.05 41.12 15.35
CA ILE A 235 0.38 40.60 14.04
C ILE A 235 -0.18 39.19 13.70
N MET A 236 -0.74 38.50 14.70
CA MET A 236 -1.29 37.15 14.48
C MET A 236 -2.39 37.17 13.42
N SER A 237 -2.48 36.12 12.66
CA SER A 237 -3.63 35.83 11.80
C SER A 237 -4.74 35.23 12.67
N SER A 238 -5.93 35.86 12.67
CA SER A 238 -7.10 35.50 13.46
C SER A 238 -8.36 35.76 12.63
N PRO A 239 -9.45 34.95 12.78
CA PRO A 239 -9.53 33.71 13.56
C PRO A 239 -8.73 32.56 12.93
N VAL A 240 -8.33 31.61 13.76
CA VAL A 240 -7.69 30.36 13.27
C VAL A 240 -8.75 29.39 12.76
N ILE A 241 -8.38 28.59 11.78
CA ILE A 241 -9.21 27.48 11.30
C ILE A 241 -8.91 26.24 12.15
N THR A 242 -9.96 25.65 12.71
CA THR A 242 -9.89 24.51 13.63
C THR A 242 -10.58 23.28 13.07
N GLN A 243 -10.14 22.09 13.47
CA GLN A 243 -10.73 20.81 13.11
C GLN A 243 -10.54 19.77 14.24
N PRO A 244 -11.36 18.71 14.29
CA PRO A 244 -11.19 17.63 15.25
C PRO A 244 -10.04 16.71 14.89
N SER A 245 -9.56 15.91 15.83
CA SER A 245 -8.43 14.98 15.68
C SER A 245 -8.62 13.86 14.65
N GLY A 246 -9.83 13.66 14.16
CA GLY A 246 -10.16 12.64 13.14
C GLY A 246 -10.21 13.15 11.70
N ILE A 247 -9.79 14.41 11.45
CA ILE A 247 -9.80 14.95 10.08
C ILE A 247 -8.96 14.10 9.12
N THR A 248 -9.50 13.82 7.91
CA THR A 248 -8.76 13.10 6.89
C THR A 248 -7.79 14.00 6.13
N ILE A 249 -6.77 13.41 5.49
CA ILE A 249 -5.81 14.14 4.65
C ILE A 249 -6.52 14.92 3.55
N ALA A 250 -7.51 14.30 2.88
CA ALA A 250 -8.28 14.94 1.83
C ALA A 250 -9.10 16.14 2.34
N GLN A 251 -9.78 15.97 3.48
CA GLN A 251 -10.53 17.06 4.11
C GLN A 251 -9.62 18.21 4.55
N ALA A 252 -8.48 17.89 5.19
CA ALA A 252 -7.52 18.91 5.63
C ALA A 252 -6.95 19.69 4.44
N GLN A 253 -6.62 19.00 3.36
CA GLN A 253 -6.13 19.63 2.15
C GLN A 253 -7.18 20.53 1.48
N MET A 254 -8.43 20.07 1.41
CA MET A 254 -9.54 20.88 0.87
C MET A 254 -9.75 22.16 1.68
N ILE A 255 -9.66 22.07 3.01
CA ILE A 255 -9.78 23.24 3.91
C ILE A 255 -8.61 24.20 3.69
N MET A 256 -7.37 23.69 3.61
CA MET A 256 -6.20 24.52 3.35
C MET A 256 -6.28 25.27 2.01
N VAL A 257 -6.72 24.58 0.96
CA VAL A 257 -6.93 25.22 -0.36
C VAL A 257 -8.08 26.23 -0.33
N ARG A 258 -9.23 25.86 0.24
CA ARG A 258 -10.42 26.73 0.31
C ARG A 258 -10.15 28.05 1.05
N HIS A 259 -9.40 27.98 2.16
CA HIS A 259 -9.11 29.14 3.00
C HIS A 259 -7.75 29.78 2.72
N ASN A 260 -7.01 29.26 1.74
CA ASN A 260 -5.64 29.70 1.40
C ASN A 260 -4.72 29.74 2.63
N ILE A 261 -4.74 28.66 3.44
CA ILE A 261 -3.95 28.51 4.67
C ILE A 261 -3.04 27.29 4.57
N ARG A 262 -1.95 27.29 5.36
CA ARG A 262 -1.00 26.16 5.44
C ARG A 262 -1.01 25.47 6.81
N HIS A 263 -1.83 25.93 7.73
CA HIS A 263 -1.89 25.45 9.09
C HIS A 263 -3.36 25.31 9.52
N ILE A 264 -3.69 24.20 10.16
CA ILE A 264 -5.00 23.94 10.79
C ILE A 264 -4.73 23.61 12.25
N CYS A 265 -5.41 24.31 13.17
CA CYS A 265 -5.35 23.98 14.58
C CYS A 265 -6.26 22.78 14.86
N ILE A 266 -5.75 21.78 15.57
CA ILE A 266 -6.54 20.63 16.00
C ILE A 266 -6.96 20.87 17.45
N THR A 267 -8.28 20.86 17.69
CA THR A 267 -8.90 21.08 18.99
C THR A 267 -9.70 19.87 19.45
N GLU A 268 -10.09 19.82 20.72
CA GLU A 268 -10.76 18.67 21.33
C GLU A 268 -12.03 18.25 20.58
N ASP A 269 -12.86 19.19 20.17
CA ASP A 269 -14.13 18.96 19.46
C ASP A 269 -14.14 19.50 18.02
N GLY A 270 -13.05 20.13 17.57
CA GLY A 270 -12.93 20.73 16.25
C GLY A 270 -13.40 22.18 16.15
N THR A 271 -13.94 22.77 17.23
CA THR A 271 -14.34 24.18 17.28
C THR A 271 -13.23 25.09 17.80
N ALA A 272 -13.32 26.39 17.53
CA ALA A 272 -12.37 27.40 18.02
C ALA A 272 -12.55 27.73 19.51
N HIS A 273 -13.48 27.07 20.22
CA HIS A 273 -13.83 27.33 21.61
C HIS A 273 -13.31 26.29 22.60
N THR A 274 -12.63 25.27 22.11
CA THR A 274 -12.06 24.19 22.93
C THR A 274 -10.53 24.16 22.84
N LYS A 275 -9.90 23.39 23.74
CA LYS A 275 -8.45 23.39 23.91
C LYS A 275 -7.73 22.91 22.65
N LEU A 276 -6.61 23.55 22.38
CA LEU A 276 -5.66 23.14 21.34
C LEU A 276 -4.97 21.84 21.76
N ILE A 277 -5.10 20.80 20.93
CA ILE A 277 -4.44 19.50 21.14
C ILE A 277 -3.36 19.21 20.10
N GLY A 278 -3.36 19.97 18.99
CA GLY A 278 -2.38 19.75 17.93
C GLY A 278 -2.41 20.81 16.84
N MET A 279 -1.46 20.68 15.90
CA MET A 279 -1.38 21.48 14.70
C MET A 279 -1.03 20.61 13.50
N LEU A 280 -1.79 20.75 12.43
CA LEU A 280 -1.57 20.11 11.15
C LEU A 280 -1.06 21.14 10.15
N THR A 281 0.06 20.85 9.51
CA THR A 281 0.66 21.72 8.51
C THR A 281 0.56 21.14 7.11
N GLU A 282 0.69 21.96 6.07
CA GLU A 282 0.79 21.51 4.68
C GLU A 282 1.99 20.56 4.50
N HIS A 283 3.06 20.77 5.25
CA HIS A 283 4.24 19.90 5.26
C HIS A 283 3.89 18.47 5.75
N ASP A 284 3.10 18.35 6.82
CA ASP A 284 2.66 17.02 7.34
C ASP A 284 1.82 16.27 6.31
N ILE A 285 0.98 16.98 5.57
CA ILE A 285 0.20 16.43 4.46
C ILE A 285 1.11 15.96 3.33
N LEU A 286 2.12 16.75 2.96
CA LEU A 286 3.08 16.39 1.90
C LEU A 286 3.95 15.19 2.28
N LEU A 287 4.40 15.09 3.53
CA LEU A 287 5.14 13.92 4.04
C LEU A 287 4.27 12.66 4.04
N SER A 288 3.00 12.78 4.36
CA SER A 288 2.05 11.68 4.25
C SER A 288 1.88 11.20 2.81
N LYS A 289 2.06 12.09 1.81
CA LYS A 289 2.03 11.76 0.38
C LYS A 289 3.28 11.04 -0.12
N ALA A 290 4.46 11.29 0.46
CA ALA A 290 5.71 10.63 0.06
C ALA A 290 5.67 9.10 0.24
N ASN A 291 4.79 8.60 1.11
CA ASN A 291 4.52 7.18 1.32
C ASN A 291 3.20 6.72 0.64
N ASN A 292 2.75 7.44 -0.39
CA ASN A 292 1.54 7.08 -1.12
C ASN A 292 1.74 5.77 -1.89
N PRO A 293 0.80 4.80 -1.80
CA PRO A 293 0.84 3.58 -2.61
C PRO A 293 1.07 3.82 -4.10
N SER A 294 0.44 4.86 -4.68
CA SER A 294 0.60 5.19 -6.10
C SER A 294 2.04 5.55 -6.48
N VAL A 295 2.74 6.31 -5.61
CA VAL A 295 4.17 6.64 -5.82
C VAL A 295 5.03 5.39 -5.73
N LEU A 296 4.74 4.50 -4.75
CA LEU A 296 5.46 3.24 -4.59
C LEU A 296 5.23 2.32 -5.79
N ILE A 297 4.01 2.20 -6.30
CA ILE A 297 3.67 1.42 -7.50
C ILE A 297 4.47 1.91 -8.73
N LYS A 298 4.45 3.24 -8.98
CA LYS A 298 5.23 3.84 -10.08
C LYS A 298 6.72 3.60 -9.89
N GLY A 299 7.21 3.75 -8.67
CA GLY A 299 8.61 3.47 -8.33
C GLY A 299 8.99 2.01 -8.59
N ILE A 300 8.15 1.04 -8.23
CA ILE A 300 8.38 -0.39 -8.47
C ILE A 300 8.48 -0.67 -9.97
N ARG A 301 7.50 -0.24 -10.76
CA ARG A 301 7.46 -0.47 -12.22
C ARG A 301 8.66 0.12 -12.96
N ARG A 302 9.22 1.23 -12.45
CA ARG A 302 10.39 1.90 -13.03
C ARG A 302 11.73 1.42 -12.46
N ALA A 303 11.72 0.55 -11.45
CA ALA A 303 12.94 0.04 -10.86
C ALA A 303 13.72 -0.80 -11.87
N LYS A 304 14.97 -0.41 -12.11
CA LYS A 304 15.91 -1.10 -13.02
C LYS A 304 16.98 -1.89 -12.26
N SER A 305 16.86 -2.03 -10.94
CA SER A 305 17.82 -2.78 -10.12
C SER A 305 17.19 -3.32 -8.83
N VAL A 306 17.74 -4.41 -8.35
CA VAL A 306 17.41 -5.03 -7.05
C VAL A 306 17.58 -4.04 -5.89
N LYS A 307 18.60 -3.17 -5.95
CA LYS A 307 18.85 -2.14 -4.95
C LYS A 307 17.69 -1.16 -4.86
N SER A 308 17.17 -0.67 -5.98
CA SER A 308 16.02 0.25 -5.97
C SER A 308 14.76 -0.41 -5.45
N LEU A 309 14.51 -1.69 -5.74
CA LEU A 309 13.38 -2.45 -5.18
C LEU A 309 13.50 -2.63 -3.67
N ARG A 310 14.72 -2.87 -3.15
CA ARG A 310 14.97 -2.93 -1.70
C ARG A 310 14.62 -1.60 -1.01
N GLU A 311 15.03 -0.47 -1.57
CA GLU A 311 14.72 0.85 -1.03
C GLU A 311 13.20 1.10 -0.97
N ILE A 312 12.49 0.68 -2.02
CA ILE A 312 11.01 0.77 -2.06
C ILE A 312 10.38 -0.17 -1.02
N ARG A 313 10.92 -1.38 -0.86
CA ARG A 313 10.46 -2.34 0.15
C ARG A 313 10.53 -1.77 1.57
N LEU A 314 11.60 -1.04 1.89
CA LEU A 314 11.71 -0.33 3.18
C LEU A 314 10.61 0.73 3.35
N LYS A 315 10.28 1.48 2.29
CA LYS A 315 9.19 2.46 2.32
C LYS A 315 7.81 1.80 2.52
N ILE A 316 7.59 0.61 1.96
CA ILE A 316 6.37 -0.19 2.21
C ILE A 316 6.27 -0.56 3.70
N GLY A 317 7.38 -0.91 4.35
CA GLY A 317 7.41 -1.17 5.79
C GLY A 317 7.02 0.06 6.62
N ILE A 318 7.47 1.26 6.23
CA ILE A 318 7.08 2.53 6.87
C ILE A 318 5.58 2.79 6.66
N LEU A 319 5.06 2.60 5.45
CA LEU A 319 3.64 2.74 5.13
C LEU A 319 2.77 1.81 5.98
N LEU A 320 3.16 0.54 6.08
CA LEU A 320 2.47 -0.45 6.93
C LEU A 320 2.39 0.02 8.39
N LYS A 321 3.53 0.51 8.94
CA LYS A 321 3.57 1.03 10.31
C LYS A 321 2.59 2.18 10.49
N VAL A 322 2.59 3.16 9.59
CA VAL A 322 1.66 4.30 9.61
C VAL A 322 0.20 3.81 9.61
N TYR A 323 -0.15 2.88 8.75
CA TYR A 323 -1.51 2.35 8.66
C TYR A 323 -1.96 1.61 9.92
N ILE A 324 -1.07 0.84 10.54
CA ILE A 324 -1.35 0.14 11.80
C ILE A 324 -1.51 1.13 12.97
N ASP A 325 -0.65 2.14 13.06
CA ASP A 325 -0.69 3.17 14.11
C ASP A 325 -1.96 4.04 13.99
N GLN A 326 -2.43 4.31 12.78
CA GLN A 326 -3.67 5.03 12.50
C GLN A 326 -4.94 4.17 12.62
N ASN A 327 -4.81 2.89 13.00
CA ASN A 327 -5.92 1.93 13.11
C ASN A 327 -6.75 1.75 11.82
N ILE A 328 -6.14 1.92 10.65
CA ILE A 328 -6.80 1.65 9.36
C ILE A 328 -7.29 0.19 9.35
N PRO A 329 -8.50 -0.09 8.83
CA PRO A 329 -9.03 -1.45 8.76
C PRO A 329 -8.07 -2.41 8.08
N LEU A 330 -7.78 -3.55 8.74
CA LEU A 330 -6.76 -4.49 8.25
C LEU A 330 -7.05 -5.05 6.87
N SER A 331 -8.33 -5.16 6.48
CA SER A 331 -8.73 -5.58 5.14
C SER A 331 -8.17 -4.65 4.05
N HIS A 332 -8.18 -3.33 4.28
CA HIS A 332 -7.58 -2.36 3.37
C HIS A 332 -6.05 -2.43 3.40
N VAL A 333 -5.46 -2.50 4.61
CA VAL A 333 -4.00 -2.61 4.76
C VAL A 333 -3.47 -3.85 4.04
N SER A 334 -4.10 -5.02 4.25
CA SER A 334 -3.68 -6.28 3.62
C SER A 334 -3.75 -6.21 2.10
N LYS A 335 -4.78 -5.57 1.58
CA LYS A 335 -4.98 -5.42 0.15
C LYS A 335 -3.86 -4.60 -0.50
N ILE A 336 -3.54 -3.43 0.08
CA ILE A 336 -2.51 -2.53 -0.45
C ILE A 336 -1.12 -3.13 -0.30
N ILE A 337 -0.79 -3.61 0.89
CA ILE A 337 0.55 -4.17 1.15
C ILE A 337 0.74 -5.46 0.33
N GLY A 338 -0.31 -6.29 0.21
CA GLY A 338 -0.29 -7.48 -0.63
C GLY A 338 -0.03 -7.14 -2.10
N GLU A 339 -0.71 -6.13 -2.65
CA GLU A 339 -0.50 -5.67 -4.02
C GLU A 339 0.91 -5.13 -4.24
N LEU A 340 1.40 -4.26 -3.34
CA LEU A 340 2.76 -3.74 -3.42
C LEU A 340 3.83 -4.85 -3.37
N ASN A 341 3.62 -5.86 -2.52
CA ASN A 341 4.51 -7.03 -2.47
C ASN A 341 4.46 -7.84 -3.77
N SER A 342 3.28 -8.08 -4.32
CA SER A 342 3.11 -8.78 -5.59
C SER A 342 3.81 -8.06 -6.74
N LEU A 343 3.69 -6.72 -6.81
CA LEU A 343 4.39 -5.92 -7.81
C LEU A 343 5.93 -5.95 -7.66
N ILE A 344 6.44 -5.94 -6.42
CA ILE A 344 7.89 -6.10 -6.19
C ILE A 344 8.36 -7.44 -6.73
N ILE A 345 7.62 -8.52 -6.48
CA ILE A 345 7.97 -9.86 -6.93
C ILE A 345 7.92 -9.93 -8.45
N ASP A 346 6.85 -9.43 -9.05
CA ASP A 346 6.69 -9.36 -10.51
C ASP A 346 7.87 -8.63 -11.16
N GLN A 347 8.21 -7.42 -10.68
CA GLN A 347 9.34 -6.64 -11.20
C GLN A 347 10.68 -7.32 -10.93
N THR A 348 10.85 -8.02 -9.80
CA THR A 348 12.06 -8.78 -9.50
C THR A 348 12.25 -9.91 -10.49
N ILE A 349 11.18 -10.64 -10.83
CA ILE A 349 11.22 -11.73 -11.80
C ILE A 349 11.52 -11.17 -13.20
N SER A 350 10.86 -10.07 -13.58
CA SER A 350 11.13 -9.40 -14.86
C SER A 350 12.60 -9.00 -15.01
N LEU A 351 13.21 -8.42 -13.98
CA LEU A 351 14.64 -8.10 -13.97
C LEU A 351 15.51 -9.37 -14.07
N SER A 352 15.15 -10.42 -13.33
CA SER A 352 15.90 -11.68 -13.35
C SER A 352 15.86 -12.37 -14.73
N VAL A 353 14.71 -12.29 -15.43
CA VAL A 353 14.59 -12.80 -16.80
C VAL A 353 15.53 -12.05 -17.75
N THR A 354 15.68 -10.73 -17.60
CA THR A 354 16.59 -9.93 -18.43
C THR A 354 18.08 -10.20 -18.16
N GLU A 355 18.43 -10.82 -17.04
CA GLU A 355 19.81 -11.22 -16.71
C GLU A 355 20.18 -12.58 -17.33
N MET A 356 19.18 -13.37 -17.76
CA MET A 356 19.44 -14.64 -18.41
C MET A 356 20.04 -14.44 -19.80
N PRO A 357 20.97 -15.34 -20.24
CA PRO A 357 21.64 -15.22 -21.56
C PRO A 357 20.67 -15.41 -22.75
N ASN A 358 19.54 -16.07 -22.53
CA ASN A 358 18.54 -16.35 -23.55
C ASN A 358 17.14 -16.15 -22.96
N GLU A 359 16.16 -15.90 -23.81
CA GLU A 359 14.76 -15.87 -23.41
C GLU A 359 14.27 -17.24 -22.91
N PRO A 360 13.19 -17.28 -22.07
CA PRO A 360 12.61 -18.53 -21.61
C PRO A 360 12.25 -19.46 -22.79
N PRO A 361 12.67 -20.73 -22.76
CA PRO A 361 12.46 -21.65 -23.87
C PRO A 361 10.99 -21.99 -24.12
N VAL A 362 10.14 -21.86 -23.11
CA VAL A 362 8.68 -22.06 -23.16
C VAL A 362 8.02 -21.15 -22.13
N ASN A 363 6.69 -21.03 -22.20
CA ASN A 363 5.95 -20.27 -21.19
C ASN A 363 6.11 -20.90 -19.80
N PHE A 364 6.11 -20.07 -18.78
CA PHE A 364 6.21 -20.50 -17.39
C PHE A 364 5.35 -19.62 -16.48
N ALA A 365 5.10 -20.09 -15.28
CA ALA A 365 4.49 -19.33 -14.22
C ALA A 365 5.28 -19.49 -12.91
N TRP A 366 5.48 -18.37 -12.22
CA TRP A 366 6.00 -18.33 -10.86
C TRP A 366 4.83 -18.30 -9.88
N LEU A 367 4.80 -19.28 -8.99
CA LEU A 367 3.75 -19.46 -8.01
C LEU A 367 4.19 -18.89 -6.67
N ALA A 368 3.41 -17.99 -6.10
CA ALA A 368 3.49 -17.60 -4.70
C ALA A 368 2.75 -18.65 -3.86
N LEU A 369 3.35 -19.10 -2.77
CA LEU A 369 2.80 -20.14 -1.90
C LEU A 369 2.50 -19.61 -0.49
N GLY A 370 1.83 -20.41 0.32
CA GLY A 370 1.62 -20.15 1.73
C GLY A 370 0.99 -18.78 2.02
N SER A 371 1.56 -18.01 2.94
CA SER A 371 1.03 -16.68 3.31
C SER A 371 1.07 -15.65 2.18
N GLN A 372 2.01 -15.80 1.25
CA GLN A 372 2.13 -14.96 0.09
C GLN A 372 1.03 -15.30 -0.94
N GLY A 373 0.81 -16.60 -1.25
CA GLY A 373 -0.26 -17.05 -2.11
C GLY A 373 -1.65 -16.74 -1.56
N ARG A 374 -1.80 -16.62 -0.23
CA ARG A 374 -3.03 -16.14 0.41
C ARG A 374 -3.15 -14.61 0.47
N ARG A 375 -2.13 -13.86 0.05
CA ARG A 375 -2.04 -12.38 0.16
C ARG A 375 -2.20 -11.88 1.60
N GLU A 376 -1.62 -12.62 2.55
CA GLU A 376 -1.67 -12.35 4.00
C GLU A 376 -0.30 -11.95 4.58
N GLN A 377 0.72 -11.84 3.72
CA GLN A 377 2.07 -11.48 4.10
C GLN A 377 2.22 -9.96 4.21
N LEU A 378 2.10 -9.42 5.43
CA LEU A 378 2.19 -7.98 5.69
C LEU A 378 3.60 -7.55 6.11
N ILE A 379 4.23 -8.31 6.98
CA ILE A 379 5.59 -8.06 7.49
C ILE A 379 6.62 -8.90 6.74
N PRO A 380 7.90 -8.53 6.76
CA PRO A 380 8.96 -9.35 6.19
C PRO A 380 8.94 -10.75 6.78
N THR A 381 8.80 -11.75 5.94
CA THR A 381 8.86 -13.18 6.27
C THR A 381 9.60 -13.91 5.16
N ASP A 382 9.70 -15.23 5.29
CA ASP A 382 10.26 -16.13 4.32
C ASP A 382 9.50 -16.10 2.98
N GLN A 383 10.22 -16.43 1.92
CA GLN A 383 9.69 -16.62 0.58
C GLN A 383 9.34 -18.09 0.40
N ASP A 384 8.05 -18.35 0.10
CA ASP A 384 7.57 -19.67 -0.30
C ASP A 384 7.09 -19.57 -1.74
N ASN A 385 7.70 -20.32 -2.66
CA ASN A 385 7.40 -20.20 -4.08
C ASN A 385 7.70 -21.50 -4.84
N ALA A 386 7.19 -21.60 -6.08
CA ALA A 386 7.48 -22.69 -6.99
C ALA A 386 7.47 -22.17 -8.44
N LEU A 387 8.00 -22.95 -9.35
CA LEU A 387 7.99 -22.65 -10.78
C LEU A 387 7.33 -23.81 -11.54
N VAL A 388 6.41 -23.48 -12.43
CA VAL A 388 5.80 -24.39 -13.39
C VAL A 388 6.09 -23.90 -14.81
N PHE A 389 6.52 -24.81 -15.70
CA PHE A 389 6.74 -24.50 -17.10
C PHE A 389 5.94 -25.44 -18.02
N GLU A 390 5.66 -25.01 -19.24
CA GLU A 390 4.97 -25.82 -20.24
C GLU A 390 5.68 -27.14 -20.51
N ASP A 391 4.93 -28.16 -20.83
CA ASP A 391 5.48 -29.46 -21.21
C ASP A 391 6.27 -29.34 -22.51
N VAL A 392 7.42 -29.98 -22.53
CA VAL A 392 8.32 -30.07 -23.70
C VAL A 392 8.58 -31.51 -24.07
N HIS A 393 9.05 -31.74 -25.28
CA HIS A 393 9.46 -33.06 -25.69
C HIS A 393 10.60 -33.60 -24.80
N ALA A 394 10.65 -34.93 -24.60
CA ALA A 394 11.54 -35.59 -23.63
C ALA A 394 13.03 -35.26 -23.82
N ASP A 395 13.50 -35.09 -25.06
CA ASP A 395 14.88 -34.72 -25.40
C ASP A 395 15.25 -33.28 -24.94
N LYS A 396 14.28 -32.38 -24.83
CA LYS A 396 14.49 -30.99 -24.43
C LYS A 396 14.29 -30.77 -22.93
N TYR A 397 13.66 -31.73 -22.22
CA TYR A 397 13.23 -31.56 -20.84
C TYR A 397 14.39 -31.18 -19.90
N ALA A 398 15.51 -31.90 -19.96
CA ALA A 398 16.66 -31.67 -19.10
C ALA A 398 17.23 -30.25 -19.25
N ASN A 399 17.37 -29.76 -20.49
CA ASN A 399 17.89 -28.42 -20.77
C ASN A 399 16.89 -27.34 -20.37
N THR A 400 15.60 -27.55 -20.62
CA THR A 400 14.54 -26.62 -20.22
C THR A 400 14.47 -26.49 -18.69
N LYS A 401 14.52 -27.62 -17.97
CA LYS A 401 14.53 -27.63 -16.50
C LYS A 401 15.79 -26.96 -15.94
N ALA A 402 16.96 -27.19 -16.54
CA ALA A 402 18.20 -26.53 -16.13
C ALA A 402 18.14 -25.02 -16.29
N TYR A 403 17.58 -24.52 -17.41
CA TYR A 403 17.33 -23.09 -17.62
C TYR A 403 16.46 -22.49 -16.50
N PHE A 404 15.30 -23.10 -16.20
CA PHE A 404 14.38 -22.59 -15.19
C PHE A 404 14.93 -22.70 -13.77
N LEU A 405 15.77 -23.68 -13.46
CA LEU A 405 16.46 -23.76 -12.18
C LEU A 405 17.49 -22.64 -12.01
N GLU A 406 18.22 -22.30 -13.06
CA GLU A 406 19.15 -21.17 -13.05
C GLU A 406 18.39 -19.85 -12.84
N LEU A 407 17.33 -19.62 -13.61
CA LEU A 407 16.45 -18.46 -13.45
C LEU A 407 15.87 -18.40 -12.01
N ALA A 408 15.36 -19.50 -11.49
CA ALA A 408 14.81 -19.55 -10.13
C ALA A 408 15.86 -19.26 -9.05
N ASN A 409 17.12 -19.68 -9.24
CA ASN A 409 18.22 -19.32 -8.35
C ASN A 409 18.51 -17.81 -8.35
N ILE A 410 18.47 -17.16 -9.52
CA ILE A 410 18.64 -15.71 -9.63
C ILE A 410 17.48 -15.01 -8.92
N ILE A 411 16.24 -15.40 -9.20
CA ILE A 411 15.04 -14.81 -8.58
C ILE A 411 15.08 -14.91 -7.07
N THR A 412 15.35 -16.10 -6.51
CA THR A 412 15.38 -16.30 -5.04
C THR A 412 16.49 -15.49 -4.36
N LYS A 413 17.66 -15.35 -4.99
CA LYS A 413 18.74 -14.47 -4.54
C LYS A 413 18.32 -13.00 -4.53
N HIS A 414 17.66 -12.54 -5.60
CA HIS A 414 17.18 -11.17 -5.71
C HIS A 414 16.08 -10.87 -4.68
N LEU A 415 15.11 -11.77 -4.50
CA LEU A 415 14.08 -11.66 -3.47
C LEU A 415 14.71 -11.58 -2.07
N HIS A 416 15.74 -12.39 -1.79
CA HIS A 416 16.46 -12.32 -0.52
C HIS A 416 17.17 -10.96 -0.35
N ALA A 417 17.84 -10.46 -1.38
CA ALA A 417 18.49 -9.15 -1.36
C ALA A 417 17.51 -7.99 -1.14
N ILE A 418 16.25 -8.14 -1.57
CA ILE A 418 15.16 -7.16 -1.35
C ILE A 418 14.60 -7.23 0.08
N GLY A 419 14.73 -8.37 0.76
CA GLY A 419 14.27 -8.57 2.14
C GLY A 419 13.16 -9.61 2.31
N PHE A 420 13.08 -10.60 1.41
CA PHE A 420 12.30 -11.82 1.60
C PHE A 420 13.28 -12.93 2.03
N GLU A 421 13.20 -13.37 3.28
CA GLU A 421 14.12 -14.38 3.81
C GLU A 421 13.97 -15.73 3.09
N TYR A 422 15.05 -16.51 3.01
CA TYR A 422 14.95 -17.87 2.46
C TYR A 422 14.05 -18.75 3.33
N CYS A 423 13.22 -19.58 2.69
CA CYS A 423 12.42 -20.58 3.39
C CYS A 423 13.31 -21.66 4.00
N LYS A 424 13.21 -21.86 5.32
CA LYS A 424 14.01 -22.86 6.05
C LYS A 424 13.70 -24.30 5.65
N ALA A 425 12.48 -24.55 5.14
CA ALA A 425 12.04 -25.84 4.63
C ALA A 425 12.33 -26.02 3.13
N ASP A 426 13.05 -25.09 2.53
CA ASP A 426 13.45 -25.08 1.12
C ASP A 426 12.26 -25.21 0.13
N MET A 427 11.13 -24.57 0.48
CA MET A 427 9.93 -24.49 -0.35
C MET A 427 10.08 -23.33 -1.34
N MET A 428 11.06 -23.45 -2.25
CA MET A 428 11.42 -22.41 -3.21
C MET A 428 11.63 -23.00 -4.60
N GLY A 429 11.29 -22.23 -5.64
CA GLY A 429 11.45 -22.64 -7.05
C GLY A 429 12.89 -22.97 -7.46
N SER A 430 13.90 -22.53 -6.67
CA SER A 430 15.29 -22.93 -6.84
C SER A 430 15.59 -24.37 -6.41
N ASN A 431 14.69 -25.00 -5.62
CA ASN A 431 14.77 -26.42 -5.33
C ASN A 431 14.25 -27.22 -6.54
N PRO A 432 15.04 -28.20 -7.07
CA PRO A 432 14.62 -29.02 -8.21
C PRO A 432 13.28 -29.75 -8.08
N LYS A 433 12.80 -29.98 -6.84
CA LYS A 433 11.49 -30.59 -6.56
C LYS A 433 10.33 -29.64 -6.86
N TRP A 434 10.57 -28.33 -6.80
CA TRP A 434 9.55 -27.29 -6.93
C TRP A 434 9.70 -26.46 -8.21
N CYS A 435 10.53 -26.95 -9.15
CA CYS A 435 10.71 -26.42 -10.51
C CYS A 435 10.43 -27.54 -11.50
N GLU A 436 9.19 -27.65 -11.98
CA GLU A 436 8.71 -28.79 -12.75
C GLU A 436 7.81 -28.39 -13.92
N SER A 437 7.68 -29.31 -14.91
CA SER A 437 6.71 -29.13 -15.99
C SER A 437 5.27 -29.26 -15.51
N LEU A 438 4.34 -28.75 -16.29
CA LEU A 438 2.91 -28.78 -15.99
C LEU A 438 2.39 -30.21 -15.73
N SER A 439 2.78 -31.17 -16.55
CA SER A 439 2.38 -32.57 -16.39
C SER A 439 2.94 -33.20 -15.11
N ASN A 440 4.20 -32.88 -14.77
CA ASN A 440 4.81 -33.37 -13.55
C ASN A 440 4.12 -32.79 -12.31
N TRP A 441 3.81 -31.50 -12.29
CA TRP A 441 3.03 -30.88 -11.21
C TRP A 441 1.64 -31.48 -11.07
N LYS A 442 0.92 -31.71 -12.19
CA LYS A 442 -0.40 -32.37 -12.16
C LYS A 442 -0.33 -33.77 -11.56
N ASN A 443 0.69 -34.54 -11.96
CA ASN A 443 0.91 -35.89 -11.43
C ASN A 443 1.24 -35.84 -9.93
N GLN A 444 2.07 -34.91 -9.52
CA GLN A 444 2.46 -34.73 -8.12
C GLN A 444 1.25 -34.38 -7.24
N PHE A 445 0.45 -33.38 -7.64
CA PHE A 445 -0.78 -33.00 -6.91
C PHE A 445 -1.81 -34.13 -6.90
N SER A 446 -2.00 -34.83 -8.01
CA SER A 446 -2.89 -35.99 -8.09
C SER A 446 -2.43 -37.10 -7.13
N ASN A 447 -1.14 -37.39 -7.07
CA ASN A 447 -0.60 -38.38 -6.14
C ASN A 447 -0.81 -37.99 -4.67
N TRP A 448 -0.62 -36.71 -4.31
CA TRP A 448 -0.87 -36.23 -2.94
C TRP A 448 -2.34 -36.41 -2.52
N ILE A 449 -3.26 -36.19 -3.45
CA ILE A 449 -4.71 -36.30 -3.21
C ILE A 449 -5.15 -37.76 -3.17
N LEU A 450 -4.71 -38.58 -4.12
CA LEU A 450 -5.19 -39.98 -4.25
C LEU A 450 -4.49 -40.95 -3.29
N LYS A 451 -3.26 -40.58 -2.83
CA LYS A 451 -2.47 -41.39 -1.89
C LYS A 451 -1.97 -40.51 -0.73
N PRO A 452 -2.87 -40.00 0.10
CA PRO A 452 -2.50 -39.06 1.16
C PRO A 452 -1.63 -39.73 2.23
N THR A 453 -0.53 -39.08 2.59
CA THR A 453 0.35 -39.40 3.72
C THR A 453 0.49 -38.17 4.60
N GLU A 454 1.05 -38.27 5.78
CA GLU A 454 1.32 -37.09 6.62
C GLU A 454 2.19 -36.06 5.92
N GLU A 455 3.22 -36.50 5.19
CA GLU A 455 4.10 -35.63 4.42
C GLU A 455 3.34 -34.93 3.28
N THR A 456 2.56 -35.67 2.49
CA THR A 456 1.84 -35.08 1.36
C THR A 456 0.70 -34.16 1.81
N ILE A 457 0.09 -34.39 2.97
CA ILE A 457 -0.87 -33.47 3.57
C ILE A 457 -0.20 -32.18 4.02
N LEU A 458 0.98 -32.25 4.65
CA LEU A 458 1.74 -31.07 5.01
C LEU A 458 2.11 -30.26 3.76
N LEU A 459 2.60 -30.91 2.70
CA LEU A 459 2.89 -30.25 1.43
C LEU A 459 1.62 -29.62 0.82
N SER A 460 0.50 -30.35 0.81
CA SER A 460 -0.78 -29.83 0.32
C SER A 460 -1.23 -28.58 1.10
N SER A 461 -0.95 -28.51 2.40
CA SER A 461 -1.29 -27.36 3.23
C SER A 461 -0.49 -26.10 2.87
N ILE A 462 0.62 -26.22 2.18
CA ILE A 462 1.46 -25.12 1.69
C ILE A 462 1.14 -24.82 0.23
N PHE A 463 1.16 -25.85 -0.62
CA PHE A 463 1.07 -25.70 -2.07
C PHE A 463 -0.34 -25.43 -2.58
N PHE A 464 -1.40 -25.86 -1.93
CA PHE A 464 -2.77 -25.60 -2.40
C PHE A 464 -3.28 -24.19 -2.08
N ASP A 465 -2.44 -23.36 -1.50
CA ASP A 465 -2.64 -21.91 -1.38
C ASP A 465 -1.85 -21.13 -2.44
N PHE A 466 -1.49 -21.74 -3.59
CA PHE A 466 -0.76 -21.08 -4.64
C PHE A 466 -1.58 -19.96 -5.32
N ASP A 467 -0.89 -18.90 -5.72
CA ASP A 467 -1.42 -17.82 -6.57
C ASP A 467 -0.36 -17.46 -7.63
N LEU A 468 -0.82 -16.94 -8.77
CA LEU A 468 0.08 -16.46 -9.81
C LEU A 468 0.82 -15.22 -9.33
N ALA A 469 2.14 -15.25 -9.32
CA ALA A 469 2.96 -14.08 -9.06
C ALA A 469 3.59 -13.49 -10.34
N TYR A 470 3.84 -14.31 -11.37
CA TYR A 470 4.39 -13.88 -12.65
C TYR A 470 4.16 -14.95 -13.73
N GLY A 471 3.99 -14.54 -14.98
CA GLY A 471 3.98 -15.41 -16.14
C GLY A 471 2.58 -15.82 -16.63
N ASP A 472 2.44 -17.03 -17.18
CA ASP A 472 1.21 -17.48 -17.86
C ASP A 472 0.15 -18.03 -16.89
N SER A 473 -0.97 -17.32 -16.77
CA SER A 473 -2.11 -17.72 -15.93
C SER A 473 -2.75 -19.05 -16.36
N LYS A 474 -2.65 -19.45 -17.63
CA LYS A 474 -3.19 -20.71 -18.14
C LYS A 474 -2.57 -21.93 -17.46
N LEU A 475 -1.30 -21.85 -17.08
CA LEU A 475 -0.62 -22.91 -16.34
C LEU A 475 -1.22 -23.07 -14.93
N VAL A 476 -1.53 -21.95 -14.29
CA VAL A 476 -2.16 -21.90 -12.95
C VAL A 476 -3.59 -22.45 -12.99
N ASP A 477 -4.36 -22.04 -14.00
CA ASP A 477 -5.72 -22.54 -14.21
C ASP A 477 -5.71 -24.06 -14.45
N ALA A 478 -4.78 -24.55 -15.26
CA ALA A 478 -4.63 -25.98 -15.55
C ALA A 478 -4.21 -26.81 -14.33
N LEU A 479 -3.41 -26.25 -13.41
CA LEU A 479 -3.08 -26.88 -12.13
C LEU A 479 -4.30 -26.91 -11.22
N THR A 480 -5.02 -25.80 -11.11
CA THR A 480 -6.24 -25.69 -10.31
C THR A 480 -7.28 -26.74 -10.75
N GLU A 481 -7.57 -26.81 -12.05
CA GLU A 481 -8.51 -27.82 -12.59
C GLU A 481 -8.07 -29.26 -12.26
N SER A 482 -6.76 -29.54 -12.36
CA SER A 482 -6.23 -30.86 -12.05
C SER A 482 -6.45 -31.26 -10.58
N ILE A 483 -6.27 -30.30 -9.64
CA ILE A 483 -6.52 -30.52 -8.21
C ILE A 483 -7.98 -30.89 -8.00
N TYR A 484 -8.93 -30.08 -8.50
CA TYR A 484 -10.35 -30.32 -8.29
C TYR A 484 -10.85 -31.61 -8.95
N LYS A 485 -10.33 -31.96 -10.14
CA LYS A 485 -10.59 -33.24 -10.79
C LYS A 485 -10.07 -34.44 -9.97
N SER A 486 -8.92 -34.27 -9.31
CA SER A 486 -8.38 -35.33 -8.42
C SER A 486 -9.16 -35.47 -7.13
N LEU A 487 -9.66 -34.35 -6.56
CA LEU A 487 -10.51 -34.33 -5.36
C LEU A 487 -11.85 -35.07 -5.58
N GLU A 488 -12.34 -35.15 -6.81
CA GLU A 488 -13.55 -35.95 -7.12
C GLU A 488 -13.38 -37.46 -6.89
N LYS A 489 -12.14 -37.93 -6.88
CA LYS A 489 -11.75 -39.33 -6.72
C LYS A 489 -11.05 -39.63 -5.41
N GLY A 490 -10.74 -38.57 -4.63
CA GLY A 490 -9.92 -38.66 -3.43
C GLY A 490 -10.71 -38.61 -2.13
N ASP A 491 -11.57 -39.60 -1.87
CA ASP A 491 -12.49 -39.61 -0.73
C ASP A 491 -11.82 -39.46 0.64
N LEU A 492 -10.59 -39.95 0.80
CA LEU A 492 -9.87 -39.92 2.07
C LEU A 492 -9.08 -38.63 2.29
N PHE A 493 -8.79 -37.84 1.24
CA PHE A 493 -7.93 -36.70 1.31
C PHE A 493 -8.45 -35.65 2.32
N CYS A 494 -9.73 -35.29 2.25
CA CYS A 494 -10.34 -34.35 3.17
C CYS A 494 -10.34 -34.86 4.62
N THR A 495 -10.47 -36.15 4.85
CA THR A 495 -10.37 -36.78 6.18
C THR A 495 -8.94 -36.59 6.75
N TYR A 496 -7.89 -36.86 5.94
CA TYR A 496 -6.50 -36.65 6.35
C TYR A 496 -6.19 -35.19 6.61
N MET A 497 -6.66 -34.27 5.75
CA MET A 497 -6.54 -32.83 5.99
C MET A 497 -7.27 -32.39 7.26
N GLY A 498 -8.45 -32.98 7.53
CA GLY A 498 -9.20 -32.72 8.76
C GLY A 498 -8.43 -33.13 10.01
N ARG A 499 -7.77 -34.29 9.99
CA ARG A 499 -6.89 -34.72 11.08
C ARG A 499 -5.73 -33.74 11.29
N ASP A 500 -5.11 -33.30 10.22
CA ASP A 500 -4.01 -32.34 10.27
C ASP A 500 -4.45 -31.00 10.85
N ALA A 501 -5.62 -30.48 10.45
CA ALA A 501 -6.21 -29.24 10.98
C ALA A 501 -6.51 -29.32 12.50
N LEU A 502 -6.65 -30.51 13.07
CA LEU A 502 -6.90 -30.74 14.49
C LEU A 502 -5.61 -30.99 15.31
N LYS A 503 -4.44 -31.14 14.69
CA LYS A 503 -3.16 -31.33 15.39
C LYS A 503 -2.82 -30.16 16.33
N ASN A 504 -3.27 -28.96 16.02
CA ASN A 504 -3.12 -27.78 16.84
C ASN A 504 -4.41 -27.51 17.63
N PRO A 505 -4.53 -27.97 18.88
CA PRO A 505 -5.75 -27.78 19.68
C PRO A 505 -5.96 -26.32 20.02
N SER A 506 -7.19 -25.98 20.44
CA SER A 506 -7.56 -24.65 20.90
C SER A 506 -6.51 -24.03 21.82
N PRO A 507 -6.16 -22.75 21.66
CA PRO A 507 -5.05 -22.10 22.37
C PRO A 507 -5.29 -21.86 23.87
N LEU A 508 -6.40 -22.31 24.45
CA LEU A 508 -6.69 -22.21 25.88
C LEU A 508 -6.57 -23.59 26.56
N GLY A 509 -5.81 -23.62 27.65
CA GLY A 509 -5.78 -24.77 28.55
C GLY A 509 -7.07 -24.96 29.35
N PHE A 510 -7.09 -26.00 30.20
CA PHE A 510 -8.24 -26.42 31.00
C PHE A 510 -8.86 -25.30 31.84
N PHE A 511 -8.03 -24.43 32.42
CA PHE A 511 -8.46 -23.26 33.22
C PHE A 511 -8.63 -21.98 32.38
N ARG A 512 -8.84 -22.05 31.05
CA ARG A 512 -8.95 -20.91 30.13
C ARG A 512 -7.75 -19.96 30.17
N GLN A 513 -6.58 -20.46 30.56
CA GLN A 513 -5.30 -19.75 30.49
C GLN A 513 -4.66 -19.95 29.11
N PHE A 514 -3.88 -18.97 28.65
CA PHE A 514 -3.11 -19.09 27.42
C PHE A 514 -2.09 -20.22 27.52
N LEU A 515 -2.01 -21.04 26.49
CA LEU A 515 -0.94 -22.03 26.35
C LEU A 515 0.31 -21.32 25.84
N VAL A 516 1.27 -21.11 26.71
CA VAL A 516 2.56 -20.48 26.38
C VAL A 516 3.64 -21.53 26.10
N GLU A 517 4.72 -21.12 25.44
CA GLU A 517 5.88 -21.96 25.24
C GLU A 517 6.63 -22.15 26.56
N HIS A 518 7.02 -23.40 26.87
CA HIS A 518 7.63 -23.74 28.17
C HIS A 518 9.15 -23.72 28.13
N ASP A 519 9.76 -23.86 26.93
CA ASP A 519 11.21 -24.04 26.78
C ASP A 519 11.80 -23.14 25.69
N GLY A 520 13.12 -22.99 25.70
CA GLY A 520 13.92 -22.30 24.70
C GLY A 520 13.83 -20.77 24.72
N LYS A 521 14.25 -20.14 23.63
CA LYS A 521 14.33 -18.66 23.48
C LYS A 521 12.96 -17.96 23.59
N ASN A 522 11.87 -18.69 23.34
CA ASN A 522 10.50 -18.17 23.32
C ASN A 522 9.69 -18.56 24.57
N LYS A 523 10.37 -18.93 25.67
CA LYS A 523 9.74 -19.25 26.95
C LYS A 523 8.80 -18.11 27.38
N ASP A 524 7.66 -18.47 27.97
CA ASP A 524 6.60 -17.57 28.46
C ASP A 524 5.97 -16.66 27.38
N THR A 525 6.14 -17.00 26.10
CA THR A 525 5.46 -16.32 24.98
C THR A 525 4.35 -17.18 24.40
N PHE A 526 3.37 -16.53 23.78
CA PHE A 526 2.28 -17.18 23.08
C PHE A 526 2.57 -17.23 21.57
N ASP A 527 2.66 -18.44 20.98
CA ASP A 527 2.81 -18.62 19.53
C ASP A 527 1.46 -18.39 18.83
N ILE A 528 1.20 -17.15 18.44
CA ILE A 528 -0.05 -16.75 17.79
C ILE A 528 -0.22 -17.43 16.41
N LYS A 529 0.89 -17.66 15.68
CA LYS A 529 0.84 -18.29 14.34
C LYS A 529 0.39 -19.74 14.47
N SER A 530 1.10 -20.55 15.25
CA SER A 530 0.83 -21.97 15.34
C SER A 530 -0.47 -22.29 16.10
N ARG A 531 -0.68 -21.62 17.24
CA ARG A 531 -1.79 -21.96 18.15
C ARG A 531 -3.13 -21.31 17.82
N ALA A 532 -3.13 -20.21 17.08
CA ALA A 532 -4.38 -19.50 16.81
C ALA A 532 -4.67 -19.27 15.31
N MET A 533 -3.65 -18.90 14.51
CA MET A 533 -3.87 -18.60 13.09
C MET A 533 -3.92 -19.88 12.25
N MET A 534 -3.01 -20.84 12.43
CA MET A 534 -2.97 -22.07 11.65
C MET A 534 -4.27 -22.87 11.73
N PRO A 535 -4.90 -23.09 12.90
CA PRO A 535 -6.19 -23.77 12.95
C PRO A 535 -7.28 -23.14 12.08
N LEU A 536 -7.33 -21.80 11.98
CA LEU A 536 -8.27 -21.09 11.10
C LEU A 536 -7.88 -21.22 9.63
N ILE A 537 -6.59 -21.13 9.30
CA ILE A 537 -6.08 -21.27 7.94
C ILE A 537 -6.41 -22.67 7.39
N ASP A 538 -6.09 -23.71 8.16
CA ASP A 538 -6.31 -25.10 7.77
C ASP A 538 -7.79 -25.44 7.66
N ALA A 539 -8.61 -24.94 8.60
CA ALA A 539 -10.06 -25.06 8.55
C ALA A 539 -10.65 -24.40 7.28
N ALA A 540 -10.25 -23.16 6.99
CA ALA A 540 -10.72 -22.43 5.81
C ALA A 540 -10.35 -23.15 4.52
N ARG A 541 -9.10 -23.64 4.41
CA ARG A 541 -8.61 -24.40 3.25
C ARG A 541 -9.40 -25.69 3.07
N LEU A 542 -9.48 -26.51 4.11
CA LEU A 542 -10.20 -27.77 4.06
C LEU A 542 -11.66 -27.59 3.63
N LEU A 543 -12.37 -26.66 4.28
CA LEU A 543 -13.79 -26.43 4.00
C LEU A 543 -14.02 -25.91 2.58
N THR A 544 -13.18 -24.99 2.08
CA THR A 544 -13.30 -24.50 0.69
C THR A 544 -12.96 -25.57 -0.34
N LEU A 545 -11.96 -26.39 -0.11
CA LEU A 545 -11.64 -27.53 -0.98
C LEU A 545 -12.78 -28.53 -1.01
N SER A 546 -13.36 -28.88 0.14
CA SER A 546 -14.50 -29.82 0.23
C SER A 546 -15.76 -29.29 -0.46
N GLN A 547 -15.96 -27.97 -0.50
CA GLN A 547 -17.07 -27.30 -1.21
C GLN A 547 -16.72 -26.93 -2.67
N LYS A 548 -15.55 -27.35 -3.16
CA LYS A 548 -15.07 -27.09 -4.52
C LYS A 548 -15.03 -25.58 -4.88
N VAL A 549 -14.76 -24.73 -3.90
CA VAL A 549 -14.60 -23.28 -4.10
C VAL A 549 -13.23 -23.00 -4.69
N LYS A 550 -13.19 -22.42 -5.90
CA LYS A 550 -11.97 -22.08 -6.64
C LYS A 550 -11.61 -20.60 -6.50
N ASN A 551 -10.34 -20.25 -6.73
CA ASN A 551 -9.85 -18.89 -6.89
C ASN A 551 -10.01 -17.97 -5.66
N ILE A 552 -10.16 -18.55 -4.46
CA ILE A 552 -10.19 -17.83 -3.20
C ILE A 552 -9.14 -18.44 -2.27
N ASN A 553 -8.00 -17.75 -2.09
CA ASN A 553 -6.94 -18.24 -1.21
C ASN A 553 -6.92 -17.54 0.15
N ASN A 554 -7.32 -16.25 0.22
CA ASN A 554 -7.31 -15.50 1.48
C ASN A 554 -8.22 -16.14 2.53
N THR A 555 -7.71 -16.39 3.72
CA THR A 555 -8.40 -17.11 4.81
C THR A 555 -9.69 -16.44 5.23
N ALA A 556 -9.71 -15.13 5.39
CA ALA A 556 -10.93 -14.41 5.78
C ALA A 556 -11.98 -14.45 4.66
N LEU A 557 -11.56 -14.26 3.39
CA LEU A 557 -12.47 -14.33 2.24
C LEU A 557 -13.02 -15.76 2.03
N ARG A 558 -12.23 -16.80 2.30
CA ARG A 558 -12.72 -18.20 2.32
C ARG A 558 -13.87 -18.36 3.30
N PHE A 559 -13.73 -17.89 4.53
CA PHE A 559 -14.81 -17.96 5.51
C PHE A 559 -16.02 -17.08 5.13
N GLU A 560 -15.80 -15.90 4.59
CA GLU A 560 -16.90 -15.04 4.12
C GLU A 560 -17.68 -15.70 2.97
N ASN A 561 -17.00 -16.37 2.05
CA ASN A 561 -17.64 -17.13 0.98
C ASN A 561 -18.38 -18.35 1.52
N LEU A 562 -17.78 -19.11 2.44
CA LEU A 562 -18.44 -20.24 3.11
C LEU A 562 -19.72 -19.82 3.85
N ALA A 563 -19.73 -18.61 4.44
CA ALA A 563 -20.93 -18.06 5.09
C ALA A 563 -22.09 -17.80 4.12
N LEU A 564 -21.80 -17.55 2.84
CA LEU A 564 -22.80 -17.41 1.79
C LEU A 564 -23.29 -18.78 1.29
N LEU A 565 -22.38 -19.75 1.19
CA LEU A 565 -22.70 -21.11 0.70
C LEU A 565 -23.44 -21.95 1.75
N GLU A 566 -23.17 -21.74 3.02
CA GLU A 566 -23.76 -22.49 4.15
C GLU A 566 -24.40 -21.54 5.17
N PRO A 567 -25.61 -21.01 4.90
CA PRO A 567 -26.28 -20.06 5.78
C PRO A 567 -26.47 -20.55 7.23
N GLN A 568 -26.64 -21.89 7.43
CA GLN A 568 -26.78 -22.50 8.75
C GLN A 568 -25.54 -22.36 9.62
N ASN A 569 -24.36 -22.19 9.02
CA ASN A 569 -23.07 -22.00 9.70
C ASN A 569 -22.54 -20.56 9.57
N ALA A 570 -23.31 -19.64 8.96
CA ALA A 570 -22.85 -18.31 8.59
C ALA A 570 -22.25 -17.50 9.76
N GLU A 571 -22.88 -17.56 10.94
CA GLU A 571 -22.40 -16.83 12.13
C GLU A 571 -21.04 -17.36 12.62
N LEU A 572 -20.82 -18.68 12.56
CA LEU A 572 -19.53 -19.27 12.90
C LEU A 572 -18.46 -18.83 11.90
N TYR A 573 -18.72 -18.90 10.60
CA TYR A 573 -17.77 -18.50 9.56
C TYR A 573 -17.43 -17.02 9.62
N LYS A 574 -18.41 -16.13 9.82
CA LYS A 574 -18.16 -14.69 10.04
C LYS A 574 -17.31 -14.45 11.28
N SER A 575 -17.56 -15.19 12.37
CA SER A 575 -16.76 -15.11 13.59
C SER A 575 -15.32 -15.59 13.37
N CYS A 576 -15.10 -16.64 12.56
CA CYS A 576 -13.77 -17.11 12.16
C CYS A 576 -13.04 -16.07 11.30
N ALA A 577 -13.72 -15.47 10.31
CA ALA A 577 -13.14 -14.39 9.48
C ALA A 577 -12.72 -13.19 10.33
N TYR A 578 -13.58 -12.75 11.24
CA TYR A 578 -13.27 -11.66 12.18
C TYR A 578 -12.07 -12.00 13.07
N SER A 579 -12.07 -13.22 13.66
CA SER A 579 -10.98 -13.67 14.52
C SER A 579 -9.65 -13.74 13.78
N PHE A 580 -9.63 -14.26 12.56
CA PHE A 580 -8.44 -14.30 11.73
C PHE A 580 -7.88 -12.90 11.45
N LYS A 581 -8.74 -11.94 11.05
CA LYS A 581 -8.34 -10.55 10.83
C LYS A 581 -7.77 -9.92 12.12
N ALA A 582 -8.39 -10.17 13.27
CA ALA A 582 -7.91 -9.66 14.56
C ALA A 582 -6.54 -10.27 14.92
N LEU A 583 -6.37 -11.58 14.77
CA LEU A 583 -5.10 -12.28 15.04
C LEU A 583 -3.97 -11.79 14.12
N LEU A 584 -4.28 -11.59 12.83
CA LEU A 584 -3.31 -11.03 11.87
C LEU A 584 -2.90 -9.61 12.26
N LYS A 585 -3.84 -8.77 12.77
CA LYS A 585 -3.53 -7.43 13.29
C LYS A 585 -2.62 -7.48 14.51
N PHE A 586 -2.89 -8.38 15.47
CA PHE A 586 -2.02 -8.59 16.63
C PHE A 586 -0.61 -8.99 16.22
N ARG A 587 -0.51 -9.98 15.32
CA ARG A 587 0.78 -10.43 14.79
C ARG A 587 1.54 -9.32 14.08
N THR A 588 0.87 -8.56 13.23
CA THR A 588 1.49 -7.44 12.48
C THR A 588 1.98 -6.35 13.41
N LYS A 589 1.16 -5.94 14.40
CA LYS A 589 1.54 -4.95 15.41
C LYS A 589 2.77 -5.39 16.21
N GLN A 590 2.78 -6.64 16.65
CA GLN A 590 3.90 -7.23 17.38
C GLN A 590 5.17 -7.26 16.53
N GLY A 591 5.07 -7.69 15.27
CA GLY A 591 6.22 -7.75 14.35
C GLY A 591 6.82 -6.38 14.07
N ILE A 592 5.98 -5.34 13.89
CA ILE A 592 6.44 -3.95 13.72
C ILE A 592 7.15 -3.46 14.99
N GLN A 593 6.60 -3.74 16.17
CA GLN A 593 7.17 -3.28 17.44
C GLN A 593 8.51 -3.92 17.76
N ASN A 594 8.67 -5.20 17.46
CA ASN A 594 9.87 -5.97 17.77
C ASN A 594 10.84 -6.09 16.58
N ASN A 595 10.46 -5.62 15.41
CA ASN A 595 11.18 -5.80 14.15
C ASN A 595 11.46 -7.29 13.84
N ASP A 596 10.42 -8.13 13.99
CA ASP A 596 10.45 -9.56 13.75
C ASP A 596 9.20 -10.08 13.02
N SER A 597 9.00 -11.39 12.95
CA SER A 597 7.84 -12.02 12.30
C SER A 597 6.52 -11.87 13.06
N GLY A 598 6.50 -11.27 14.24
CA GLY A 598 5.34 -11.12 15.11
C GLY A 598 4.73 -12.44 15.62
N ARG A 599 5.46 -13.55 15.48
CA ARG A 599 4.97 -14.90 15.82
C ARG A 599 4.77 -15.11 17.32
N TYR A 600 5.71 -14.60 18.14
CA TYR A 600 5.75 -14.84 19.57
C TYR A 600 5.34 -13.60 20.35
N ILE A 601 4.23 -13.66 21.06
CA ILE A 601 3.67 -12.54 21.83
C ILE A 601 3.96 -12.71 23.31
N LYS A 602 4.64 -11.75 23.92
CA LYS A 602 4.76 -11.64 25.38
C LYS A 602 3.42 -11.18 25.96
N LEU A 603 2.69 -12.07 26.64
CA LEU A 603 1.39 -11.75 27.21
C LEU A 603 1.46 -10.63 28.27
N SER A 604 2.58 -10.51 29.00
CA SER A 604 2.81 -9.44 29.98
C SER A 604 2.85 -8.04 29.34
N SER A 605 3.24 -7.92 28.07
CA SER A 605 3.29 -6.64 27.36
C SER A 605 1.92 -6.18 26.83
N LEU A 606 0.92 -7.06 26.80
CA LEU A 606 -0.42 -6.72 26.33
C LEU A 606 -1.22 -6.01 27.44
N SER A 607 -2.00 -4.99 27.06
CA SER A 607 -3.01 -4.39 27.92
C SER A 607 -4.07 -5.42 28.33
N LYS A 608 -4.79 -5.14 29.41
CA LYS A 608 -5.92 -5.99 29.87
C LYS A 608 -6.99 -6.13 28.77
N GLU A 609 -7.24 -5.06 28.04
CA GLU A 609 -8.18 -5.01 26.93
C GLU A 609 -7.70 -5.87 25.74
N ASP A 610 -6.44 -5.76 25.34
CA ASP A 610 -5.88 -6.55 24.23
C ASP A 610 -5.88 -8.05 24.55
N ARG A 611 -5.55 -8.43 25.80
CA ARG A 611 -5.65 -9.85 26.24
C ARG A 611 -7.10 -10.36 26.14
N LEU A 612 -8.07 -9.53 26.49
CA LEU A 612 -9.49 -9.90 26.37
C LEU A 612 -9.91 -10.05 24.91
N LYS A 613 -9.50 -9.12 24.04
CA LYS A 613 -9.75 -9.19 22.59
C LYS A 613 -9.13 -10.46 21.99
N LEU A 614 -7.89 -10.76 22.35
CA LEU A 614 -7.20 -11.97 21.89
C LEU A 614 -7.93 -13.24 22.34
N LYS A 615 -8.38 -13.33 23.62
CA LYS A 615 -9.16 -14.46 24.13
C LYS A 615 -10.48 -14.67 23.38
N ARG A 616 -11.16 -13.59 22.98
CA ARG A 616 -12.41 -13.68 22.21
C ARG A 616 -12.24 -14.36 20.86
N CYS A 617 -11.06 -14.27 20.26
CA CYS A 617 -10.75 -14.94 18.99
C CYS A 617 -10.65 -16.48 19.11
N PHE A 618 -10.54 -17.03 20.32
CA PHE A 618 -10.29 -18.47 20.51
C PHE A 618 -11.56 -19.33 20.54
N LYS A 619 -12.71 -18.75 20.87
CA LYS A 619 -13.99 -19.48 20.81
C LYS A 619 -14.31 -19.95 19.39
N PRO A 620 -14.28 -19.09 18.35
CA PRO A 620 -14.48 -19.53 16.96
C PRO A 620 -13.50 -20.61 16.51
N ILE A 621 -12.24 -20.59 17.00
CA ILE A 621 -11.27 -21.65 16.70
C ILE A 621 -11.74 -23.00 17.21
N LYS A 622 -12.20 -23.06 18.45
CA LYS A 622 -12.75 -24.28 19.03
C LYS A 622 -13.99 -24.74 18.28
N ASP A 623 -14.92 -23.84 18.02
CA ASP A 623 -16.20 -24.15 17.40
C ASP A 623 -16.01 -24.67 15.96
N ILE A 624 -15.06 -24.10 15.18
CA ILE A 624 -14.75 -24.57 13.83
C ILE A 624 -14.04 -25.94 13.84
N GLN A 625 -13.19 -26.21 14.83
CA GLN A 625 -12.57 -27.52 15.00
C GLN A 625 -13.61 -28.59 15.34
N GLU A 626 -14.61 -28.28 16.16
CA GLU A 626 -15.72 -29.21 16.42
C GLU A 626 -16.57 -29.46 15.16
N LEU A 627 -16.84 -28.42 14.34
CA LEU A 627 -17.51 -28.60 13.06
C LEU A 627 -16.73 -29.56 12.14
N ILE A 628 -15.39 -29.41 12.06
CA ILE A 628 -14.52 -30.28 11.26
C ILE A 628 -14.58 -31.73 11.77
N LYS A 629 -14.50 -31.95 13.08
CA LYS A 629 -14.62 -33.31 13.68
C LYS A 629 -15.90 -34.01 13.25
N VAL A 630 -17.03 -33.31 13.35
CA VAL A 630 -18.34 -33.89 12.98
C VAL A 630 -18.43 -34.11 11.47
N ARG A 631 -18.08 -33.12 10.66
CA ARG A 631 -18.23 -33.17 9.20
C ARG A 631 -17.40 -34.26 8.54
N PHE A 632 -16.16 -34.45 8.99
CA PHE A 632 -15.25 -35.45 8.43
C PHE A 632 -15.14 -36.73 9.26
N GLN A 633 -16.05 -36.95 10.20
CA GLN A 633 -16.19 -38.16 11.04
C GLN A 633 -14.90 -38.53 11.77
N LEU A 634 -14.23 -37.53 12.35
CA LEU A 634 -12.92 -37.71 12.99
C LEU A 634 -12.99 -38.14 14.47
N ALA A 635 -14.17 -38.25 15.04
CA ALA A 635 -14.39 -38.62 16.45
C ALA A 635 -13.82 -40.01 16.85
N SER A 636 -13.71 -40.92 15.88
CA SER A 636 -13.18 -42.29 16.10
C SER A 636 -11.65 -42.38 15.98
N PHE A 637 -10.94 -41.28 15.71
CA PHE A 637 -9.52 -41.28 15.43
C PHE A 637 -8.70 -40.36 16.36
N LEU A 638 -9.34 -39.77 17.36
CA LEU A 638 -8.75 -38.96 18.43
C LEU A 638 -8.97 -39.70 19.76
#